data_97207e453c639e3d87ecdb5fe99b5b87
#
_entry.id   97207e453c639e3d87ecdb5fe99b5b87
#
_cell.length_a   1.000
_cell.length_b   1.000
_cell.length_c   1.000
_cell.angle_alpha   90.00
_cell.angle_beta   90.00
_cell.angle_gamma   90.00
#
_symmetry.space_group_name_H-M   'P 1'
#
loop_
_entity.id
_entity.type
_entity.pdbx_description
1 polymer ?
#
loop_
_entity_poly.entity_id
_entity_poly.type
_entity_poly.pdbx_seq_one_letter_code
_entity_poly.pdbx_strand_id
1 'polypeptide(L)'
;MVDFLPLPTTAVPPPDPVLTSGSRFRRLLPKPQQLVLALLLAMEISAFAGLGSNFLSWNNLFEITRNSVELGLLALAMTPIIITGGIDLSVGSLMSLSAVLLGKMWHDGGVPIWFAVVITLACAILAGSLNALLITRLRIPPLIVTLGTYSLFSGLAEGLAHGRDNPSNFPASLVFLGNGYLGRLPVQVIPLLIGIVFFWVMVRRAAVGRALSAIGYSPEGARYAGIAVERQVALTYILAGLCAGLAAVVAVARVNTAKADTGSGYELWAITAVVLGGTSIFGGRGSIAGTVMGVFAIVILQNGLRMSDRPVWLTSHMGGELAGILTGLLLLLAIRLDWRPKAPAAAPAIPTNQPENLQMRNSQLAVLCVVILTAALIITGGNFLLINSLRLPAASIVPVPGATTTAPAKQIKIAMMPKSKGNAYFIAAQKGAEQAASDLGVDLIWDGPTNTNPAEQSRIIDTWINRGVDVIAVACEDGKSLATSLRKARAKGIKVITFDSDTDPDARDFFVDQATPEGIGYTLMDNAARAMGDKGKFAIITASLNSTNMNEWVANIKKRLAEMYPDITLVDIRPCDDQKDKAFEEANTLLNSQKDLKLIMAICSPAVPGAAEAVKQSGRKDVKVMGLGLPNDNKRYVHEGVTDDIVLWNTVDLGYLTVLAADDLATGKLAPGATSMDGGHIGKIEIQGSDILLGKPFTFDKDNIDQFDF
;
A
#
# COMPACT_ATOMS: atom_id res chain seq x y z
N MET A 1 13.19 86.81 6.59
CA MET A 1 12.86 86.14 7.83
C MET A 1 12.17 84.84 7.46
N VAL A 2 12.86 83.75 7.58
CA VAL A 2 12.32 82.37 7.31
C VAL A 2 12.21 81.69 8.68
N ASP A 3 10.97 81.50 9.15
CA ASP A 3 10.70 80.86 10.40
C ASP A 3 11.04 79.36 10.30
N PHE A 4 12.00 78.91 11.12
CA PHE A 4 12.29 77.50 11.33
C PHE A 4 11.29 76.93 12.35
N LEU A 5 10.42 76.04 11.88
CA LEU A 5 9.59 75.21 12.75
C LEU A 5 10.49 74.14 13.45
N PRO A 6 10.37 73.93 14.76
CA PRO A 6 11.14 72.90 15.46
C PRO A 6 10.67 71.52 15.10
N LEU A 7 11.64 70.62 14.79
CA LEU A 7 11.41 69.21 14.57
C LEU A 7 10.83 68.55 15.84
N PRO A 8 9.85 67.62 15.70
CA PRO A 8 9.33 66.89 16.83
C PRO A 8 10.41 66.03 17.48
N THR A 9 10.63 66.22 18.77
CA THR A 9 11.50 65.37 19.59
C THR A 9 10.90 63.96 19.63
N THR A 10 11.57 63.03 18.94
CA THR A 10 11.25 61.59 19.08
C THR A 10 11.60 61.15 20.50
N ALA A 11 10.59 60.84 21.28
CA ALA A 11 10.75 60.21 22.59
C ALA A 11 11.47 58.86 22.42
N VAL A 12 12.62 58.71 22.99
CA VAL A 12 13.36 57.45 23.07
C VAL A 12 12.47 56.47 23.88
N PRO A 13 12.11 55.30 23.31
CA PRO A 13 11.35 54.32 24.08
C PRO A 13 12.11 53.90 25.34
N PRO A 14 11.45 53.63 26.46
CA PRO A 14 12.11 53.26 27.69
C PRO A 14 12.92 51.94 27.48
N PRO A 15 14.06 51.77 28.14
CA PRO A 15 14.86 50.54 28.02
C PRO A 15 14.01 49.35 28.47
N ASP A 16 14.11 48.27 27.70
CA ASP A 16 13.43 47.01 28.00
C ASP A 16 13.69 46.57 29.45
N PRO A 17 12.67 46.09 30.17
CA PRO A 17 12.82 45.66 31.56
C PRO A 17 13.88 44.55 31.65
N VAL A 18 14.90 44.76 32.49
CA VAL A 18 15.93 43.81 32.80
C VAL A 18 15.30 42.47 33.20
N LEU A 19 15.46 41.44 32.35
CA LEU A 19 14.90 40.10 32.54
C LEU A 19 15.46 39.52 33.86
N THR A 20 14.60 39.48 34.89
CA THR A 20 14.88 38.83 36.16
C THR A 20 15.06 37.32 36.02
N SER A 21 15.85 36.69 36.89
CA SER A 21 16.28 35.27 36.86
C SER A 21 15.15 34.22 36.75
N GLY A 22 13.88 34.59 36.87
CA GLY A 22 12.70 33.74 36.63
C GLY A 22 12.48 33.33 35.18
N SER A 23 13.19 33.96 34.21
CA SER A 23 13.00 33.67 32.76
C SER A 23 13.68 32.37 32.32
N ARG A 24 14.63 31.82 33.05
CA ARG A 24 15.32 30.56 32.69
C ARG A 24 14.42 29.33 32.90
N PHE A 25 13.62 29.31 33.95
CA PHE A 25 12.68 28.20 34.24
C PHE A 25 11.48 28.15 33.26
N ARG A 26 10.98 29.31 32.80
CA ARG A 26 9.92 29.36 31.74
C ARG A 26 10.39 28.84 30.39
N ARG A 27 11.69 28.79 30.09
CA ARG A 27 12.24 28.22 28.85
C ARG A 27 12.32 26.69 28.85
N LEU A 28 12.15 26.04 29.99
CA LEU A 28 12.17 24.59 30.17
C LEU A 28 10.77 23.97 30.11
N LEU A 29 9.71 24.76 30.24
CA LEU A 29 8.34 24.26 30.12
C LEU A 29 8.02 23.95 28.65
N PRO A 30 7.47 22.75 28.35
CA PRO A 30 7.03 22.41 26.99
C PRO A 30 5.97 23.42 26.51
N LYS A 31 5.97 23.70 25.21
CA LYS A 31 4.95 24.57 24.61
C LYS A 31 3.55 24.00 24.91
N PRO A 32 2.50 24.84 25.10
CA PRO A 32 1.15 24.34 25.42
C PRO A 32 0.67 23.22 24.49
N GLN A 33 0.96 23.31 23.20
CA GLN A 33 0.63 22.28 22.22
C GLN A 33 1.34 20.94 22.49
N GLN A 34 2.62 20.96 22.87
CA GLN A 34 3.36 19.75 23.23
C GLN A 34 2.84 19.13 24.53
N LEU A 35 2.38 19.96 25.48
CA LEU A 35 1.76 19.46 26.70
C LEU A 35 0.42 18.76 26.40
N VAL A 36 -0.41 19.35 25.54
CA VAL A 36 -1.68 18.75 25.10
C VAL A 36 -1.42 17.42 24.39
N LEU A 37 -0.40 17.35 23.52
CA LEU A 37 -0.05 16.12 22.83
C LEU A 37 0.53 15.05 23.77
N ALA A 38 1.32 15.45 24.78
CA ALA A 38 1.79 14.53 25.81
C ALA A 38 0.66 13.97 26.67
N LEU A 39 -0.35 14.80 26.96
CA LEU A 39 -1.57 14.36 27.66
C LEU A 39 -2.40 13.42 26.79
N LEU A 40 -2.52 13.70 25.49
CA LEU A 40 -3.18 12.81 24.52
C LEU A 40 -2.50 11.44 24.51
N LEU A 41 -1.17 11.40 24.35
CA LEU A 41 -0.39 10.16 24.40
C LEU A 41 -0.58 9.38 25.70
N ALA A 42 -0.56 10.07 26.84
CA ALA A 42 -0.79 9.45 28.13
C ALA A 42 -2.22 8.88 28.23
N MET A 43 -3.21 9.58 27.68
CA MET A 43 -4.58 9.13 27.62
C MET A 43 -4.73 7.90 26.71
N GLU A 44 -4.14 7.91 25.51
CA GLU A 44 -4.14 6.75 24.58
C GLU A 44 -3.51 5.52 25.23
N ILE A 45 -2.30 5.67 25.80
CA ILE A 45 -1.61 4.58 26.49
C ILE A 45 -2.46 4.03 27.64
N SER A 46 -3.07 4.90 28.45
CA SER A 46 -3.90 4.49 29.58
C SER A 46 -5.18 3.78 29.12
N ALA A 47 -5.81 4.29 28.06
CA ALA A 47 -7.02 3.69 27.48
C ALA A 47 -6.73 2.29 26.93
N PHE A 48 -5.69 2.15 26.10
CA PHE A 48 -5.35 0.86 25.51
C PHE A 48 -4.74 -0.14 26.49
N ALA A 49 -4.08 0.33 27.54
CA ALA A 49 -3.66 -0.51 28.66
C ALA A 49 -4.84 -1.15 29.40
N GLY A 50 -6.01 -0.48 29.42
CA GLY A 50 -7.24 -1.00 30.01
C GLY A 50 -8.13 -1.79 29.06
N LEU A 51 -7.98 -1.61 27.73
CA LEU A 51 -8.80 -2.24 26.70
C LEU A 51 -8.17 -3.48 26.08
N GLY A 52 -6.83 -3.58 26.04
CA GLY A 52 -6.09 -4.67 25.41
C GLY A 52 -5.25 -5.44 26.40
N SER A 53 -5.37 -6.78 26.40
CA SER A 53 -4.46 -7.63 27.16
C SER A 53 -3.06 -7.53 26.55
N ASN A 54 -2.05 -7.39 27.43
CA ASN A 54 -0.63 -7.27 27.04
C ASN A 54 -0.22 -6.01 26.23
N PHE A 55 -1.04 -4.97 26.16
CA PHE A 55 -0.65 -3.73 25.45
C PHE A 55 0.67 -3.14 25.98
N LEU A 56 0.90 -3.16 27.31
CA LEU A 56 2.15 -2.68 27.94
C LEU A 56 3.29 -3.70 27.96
N SER A 57 3.17 -4.82 27.22
CA SER A 57 4.26 -5.81 27.14
C SER A 57 5.48 -5.26 26.40
N TRP A 58 6.69 -5.70 26.78
CA TRP A 58 7.92 -5.30 26.09
C TRP A 58 7.89 -5.61 24.59
N ASN A 59 7.30 -6.73 24.20
CA ASN A 59 7.17 -7.12 22.80
C ASN A 59 6.33 -6.10 22.02
N ASN A 60 5.19 -5.69 22.59
CA ASN A 60 4.36 -4.68 21.94
C ASN A 60 5.02 -3.29 21.91
N LEU A 61 5.76 -2.91 22.95
CA LEU A 61 6.52 -1.66 22.95
C LEU A 61 7.59 -1.65 21.83
N PHE A 62 8.27 -2.77 21.61
CA PHE A 62 9.20 -2.89 20.48
C PHE A 62 8.47 -2.86 19.14
N GLU A 63 7.30 -3.46 19.03
CA GLU A 63 6.50 -3.41 17.80
C GLU A 63 6.01 -2.00 17.47
N ILE A 64 5.49 -1.25 18.45
CA ILE A 64 5.16 0.17 18.30
C ILE A 64 6.38 0.96 17.82
N THR A 65 7.55 0.70 18.41
CA THR A 65 8.80 1.39 18.04
C THR A 65 9.22 1.04 16.60
N ARG A 66 9.07 -0.22 16.19
CA ARG A 66 9.34 -0.67 14.82
C ARG A 66 8.42 0.01 13.80
N ASN A 67 7.12 -0.03 14.04
CA ASN A 67 6.12 0.56 13.14
C ASN A 67 6.22 2.09 13.07
N SER A 68 6.98 2.71 13.97
CA SER A 68 7.23 4.16 13.95
C SER A 68 8.37 4.56 13.02
N VAL A 69 9.16 3.63 12.48
CA VAL A 69 10.41 3.97 11.77
C VAL A 69 10.12 4.57 10.40
N GLU A 70 9.35 3.90 9.57
CA GLU A 70 9.04 4.36 8.22
C GLU A 70 8.28 5.69 8.25
N LEU A 71 7.19 5.72 9.01
CA LEU A 71 6.41 6.93 9.21
C LEU A 71 7.25 8.06 9.82
N GLY A 72 8.11 7.73 10.78
CA GLY A 72 8.99 8.66 11.45
C GLY A 72 10.00 9.32 10.49
N LEU A 73 10.63 8.55 9.62
CA LEU A 73 11.57 9.08 8.61
C LEU A 73 10.87 10.06 7.66
N LEU A 74 9.68 9.70 7.16
CA LEU A 74 8.90 10.56 6.28
C LEU A 74 8.41 11.83 7.00
N ALA A 75 7.91 11.71 8.22
CA ALA A 75 7.43 12.84 9.01
C ALA A 75 8.57 13.80 9.41
N LEU A 76 9.76 13.28 9.74
CA LEU A 76 10.94 14.10 10.02
C LEU A 76 11.33 14.95 8.80
N ALA A 77 11.31 14.37 7.60
CA ALA A 77 11.61 15.09 6.36
C ALA A 77 10.50 16.06 5.96
N MET A 78 9.24 15.73 6.23
CA MET A 78 8.10 16.60 5.98
C MET A 78 8.10 17.85 6.88
N THR A 79 8.64 17.75 8.08
CA THR A 79 8.65 18.87 9.04
C THR A 79 9.31 20.14 8.48
N PRO A 80 10.54 20.14 7.93
CA PRO A 80 11.14 21.33 7.33
C PRO A 80 10.39 21.83 6.08
N ILE A 81 9.76 20.96 5.30
CA ILE A 81 8.92 21.34 4.16
C ILE A 81 7.72 22.16 4.64
N ILE A 82 6.99 21.64 5.64
CA ILE A 82 5.81 22.35 6.20
C ILE A 82 6.25 23.66 6.89
N ILE A 83 7.41 23.72 7.55
CA ILE A 83 7.95 24.95 8.12
C ILE A 83 8.12 26.03 7.03
N THR A 84 8.50 25.68 5.81
CA THR A 84 8.58 26.65 4.69
C THR A 84 7.24 27.00 4.07
N GLY A 85 6.13 26.41 4.50
CA GLY A 85 4.79 26.56 3.93
C GLY A 85 4.53 25.66 2.72
N GLY A 86 5.39 24.67 2.45
CA GLY A 86 5.21 23.65 1.41
C GLY A 86 4.50 22.40 1.94
N ILE A 87 4.01 21.57 1.04
CA ILE A 87 3.49 20.23 1.32
C ILE A 87 4.05 19.29 0.24
N ASP A 88 4.47 18.11 0.63
CA ASP A 88 4.95 17.07 -0.29
C ASP A 88 4.06 15.82 -0.21
N LEU A 89 3.20 15.65 -1.20
CA LEU A 89 2.33 14.48 -1.32
C LEU A 89 3.05 13.29 -1.99
N SER A 90 4.22 13.51 -2.58
CA SER A 90 4.91 12.47 -3.36
C SER A 90 5.79 11.53 -2.53
N VAL A 91 5.96 11.80 -1.22
CA VAL A 91 6.89 11.01 -0.37
C VAL A 91 6.48 9.53 -0.26
N GLY A 92 5.16 9.23 -0.21
CA GLY A 92 4.65 7.87 -0.17
C GLY A 92 4.86 7.13 -1.48
N SER A 93 4.49 7.75 -2.61
CA SER A 93 4.71 7.17 -3.94
C SER A 93 6.19 7.02 -4.28
N LEU A 94 7.05 7.94 -3.81
CA LEU A 94 8.49 7.82 -3.96
C LEU A 94 9.07 6.67 -3.10
N MET A 95 8.52 6.45 -1.91
CA MET A 95 8.84 5.26 -1.10
C MET A 95 8.48 3.98 -1.85
N SER A 96 7.29 3.91 -2.46
CA SER A 96 6.85 2.78 -3.29
C SER A 96 7.79 2.55 -4.49
N LEU A 97 8.09 3.59 -5.25
CA LEU A 97 9.03 3.52 -6.38
C LEU A 97 10.41 3.02 -5.94
N SER A 98 10.89 3.52 -4.79
CA SER A 98 12.19 3.10 -4.22
C SER A 98 12.19 1.63 -3.81
N ALA A 99 11.08 1.12 -3.25
CA ALA A 99 10.94 -0.29 -2.90
C ALA A 99 11.01 -1.19 -4.14
N VAL A 100 10.26 -0.84 -5.20
CA VAL A 100 10.27 -1.59 -6.46
C VAL A 100 11.64 -1.55 -7.14
N LEU A 101 12.31 -0.37 -7.18
CA LEU A 101 13.65 -0.26 -7.74
C LEU A 101 14.65 -1.16 -7.01
N LEU A 102 14.62 -1.17 -5.68
CA LEU A 102 15.47 -2.03 -4.86
C LEU A 102 15.23 -3.51 -5.21
N GLY A 103 13.98 -3.93 -5.25
CA GLY A 103 13.60 -5.30 -5.56
C GLY A 103 14.03 -5.74 -6.96
N LYS A 104 13.73 -4.93 -7.97
CA LYS A 104 14.07 -5.21 -9.37
C LYS A 104 15.58 -5.26 -9.61
N MET A 105 16.34 -4.32 -9.08
CA MET A 105 17.80 -4.33 -9.25
C MET A 105 18.44 -5.54 -8.62
N TRP A 106 17.98 -5.97 -7.45
CA TRP A 106 18.51 -7.15 -6.79
C TRP A 106 18.04 -8.45 -7.47
N HIS A 107 16.73 -8.62 -7.69
CA HIS A 107 16.14 -9.86 -8.15
C HIS A 107 16.38 -10.08 -9.65
N ASP A 108 16.01 -9.12 -10.51
CA ASP A 108 16.08 -9.27 -11.96
C ASP A 108 17.45 -8.86 -12.50
N GLY A 109 18.05 -7.81 -11.91
CA GLY A 109 19.33 -7.28 -12.34
C GLY A 109 20.56 -8.00 -11.76
N GLY A 110 20.38 -8.91 -10.79
CA GLY A 110 21.48 -9.61 -10.12
C GLY A 110 22.46 -8.69 -9.38
N VAL A 111 22.06 -7.43 -9.10
CA VAL A 111 22.91 -6.43 -8.44
C VAL A 111 23.09 -6.82 -6.97
N PRO A 112 24.33 -6.83 -6.41
CA PRO A 112 24.54 -7.08 -4.99
C PRO A 112 23.70 -6.13 -4.13
N ILE A 113 23.03 -6.65 -3.09
CA ILE A 113 21.98 -5.95 -2.36
C ILE A 113 22.40 -4.56 -1.84
N TRP A 114 23.60 -4.41 -1.32
CA TRP A 114 24.08 -3.12 -0.81
C TRP A 114 24.37 -2.10 -1.92
N PHE A 115 24.76 -2.55 -3.12
CA PHE A 115 24.84 -1.68 -4.30
C PHE A 115 23.45 -1.26 -4.76
N ALA A 116 22.49 -2.19 -4.78
CA ALA A 116 21.08 -1.87 -5.09
C ALA A 116 20.52 -0.83 -4.11
N VAL A 117 20.81 -0.95 -2.81
CA VAL A 117 20.45 0.06 -1.80
C VAL A 117 21.05 1.43 -2.13
N VAL A 118 22.34 1.52 -2.43
CA VAL A 118 23.00 2.79 -2.76
C VAL A 118 22.39 3.43 -4.01
N ILE A 119 22.16 2.66 -5.05
CA ILE A 119 21.54 3.14 -6.28
C ILE A 119 20.10 3.62 -6.02
N THR A 120 19.32 2.86 -5.24
CA THR A 120 17.96 3.24 -4.84
C THR A 120 17.94 4.58 -4.10
N LEU A 121 18.84 4.77 -3.14
CA LEU A 121 18.94 6.03 -2.42
C LEU A 121 19.37 7.20 -3.34
N ALA A 122 20.28 6.95 -4.28
CA ALA A 122 20.65 7.95 -5.29
C ALA A 122 19.45 8.32 -6.19
N CYS A 123 18.67 7.34 -6.67
CA CYS A 123 17.46 7.58 -7.43
C CYS A 123 16.41 8.36 -6.63
N ALA A 124 16.23 8.04 -5.35
CA ALA A 124 15.32 8.76 -4.47
C ALA A 124 15.74 10.23 -4.24
N ILE A 125 17.04 10.48 -4.08
CA ILE A 125 17.60 11.84 -4.02
C ILE A 125 17.37 12.59 -5.34
N LEU A 126 17.56 11.95 -6.48
CA LEU A 126 17.30 12.53 -7.81
C LEU A 126 15.82 12.89 -7.99
N ALA A 127 14.91 12.02 -7.55
CA ALA A 127 13.46 12.27 -7.58
C ALA A 127 13.07 13.44 -6.66
N GLY A 128 13.62 13.52 -5.45
CA GLY A 128 13.46 14.68 -4.57
C GLY A 128 14.07 15.96 -5.17
N SER A 129 15.18 15.83 -5.90
CA SER A 129 15.81 16.94 -6.64
C SER A 129 14.95 17.42 -7.82
N LEU A 130 14.19 16.53 -8.45
CA LEU A 130 13.19 16.89 -9.47
C LEU A 130 12.12 17.81 -8.87
N ASN A 131 11.52 17.40 -7.72
CA ASN A 131 10.57 18.26 -7.00
C ASN A 131 11.19 19.61 -6.64
N ALA A 132 12.41 19.59 -6.09
CA ALA A 132 13.14 20.80 -5.75
C ALA A 132 13.34 21.73 -6.96
N LEU A 133 13.73 21.19 -8.11
CA LEU A 133 13.92 21.93 -9.36
C LEU A 133 12.63 22.59 -9.84
N LEU A 134 11.53 21.81 -9.90
CA LEU A 134 10.22 22.29 -10.37
C LEU A 134 9.69 23.40 -9.46
N ILE A 135 9.82 23.26 -8.14
CA ILE A 135 9.33 24.22 -7.16
C ILE A 135 10.20 25.49 -7.17
N THR A 136 11.53 25.36 -7.13
CA THR A 136 12.41 26.50 -6.87
C THR A 136 12.83 27.24 -8.15
N ARG A 137 13.05 26.53 -9.25
CA ARG A 137 13.48 27.13 -10.53
C ARG A 137 12.31 27.50 -11.43
N LEU A 138 11.33 26.61 -11.57
CA LEU A 138 10.13 26.88 -12.35
C LEU A 138 9.05 27.60 -11.55
N ARG A 139 9.22 27.73 -10.23
CA ARG A 139 8.31 28.44 -9.32
C ARG A 139 6.86 27.91 -9.37
N ILE A 140 6.70 26.62 -9.62
CA ILE A 140 5.39 25.96 -9.58
C ILE A 140 5.02 25.73 -8.11
N PRO A 141 3.76 25.97 -7.70
CA PRO A 141 3.33 25.74 -6.33
C PRO A 141 3.65 24.30 -5.86
N PRO A 142 4.20 24.12 -4.65
CA PRO A 142 4.62 22.83 -4.14
C PRO A 142 3.55 21.74 -4.24
N LEU A 143 2.31 22.05 -3.86
CA LEU A 143 1.20 21.09 -3.88
C LEU A 143 0.92 20.56 -5.30
N ILE A 144 1.01 21.42 -6.33
CA ILE A 144 0.79 21.01 -7.72
C ILE A 144 1.91 20.11 -8.21
N VAL A 145 3.17 20.48 -7.90
CA VAL A 145 4.34 19.67 -8.27
C VAL A 145 4.25 18.28 -7.62
N THR A 146 4.04 18.24 -6.30
CA THR A 146 4.07 16.99 -5.56
C THR A 146 2.87 16.10 -5.83
N LEU A 147 1.72 16.64 -6.21
CA LEU A 147 0.59 15.88 -6.73
C LEU A 147 0.89 15.28 -8.11
N GLY A 148 1.52 16.06 -9.00
CA GLY A 148 1.96 15.56 -10.32
C GLY A 148 3.03 14.46 -10.19
N THR A 149 4.02 14.66 -9.33
CA THR A 149 5.07 13.65 -9.10
C THR A 149 4.58 12.46 -8.26
N TYR A 150 3.55 12.61 -7.43
CA TYR A 150 2.83 11.50 -6.81
C TYR A 150 2.32 10.52 -7.88
N SER A 151 1.57 11.04 -8.87
CA SER A 151 1.05 10.22 -9.97
C SER A 151 2.17 9.63 -10.83
N LEU A 152 3.24 10.41 -11.09
CA LEU A 152 4.40 9.96 -11.85
C LEU A 152 5.11 8.80 -11.14
N PHE A 153 5.43 8.95 -9.85
CA PHE A 153 6.17 7.92 -9.10
C PHE A 153 5.33 6.68 -8.86
N SER A 154 4.02 6.81 -8.57
CA SER A 154 3.11 5.66 -8.50
C SER A 154 3.02 4.93 -9.84
N GLY A 155 2.81 5.65 -10.95
CA GLY A 155 2.75 5.03 -12.28
C GLY A 155 4.07 4.37 -12.69
N LEU A 156 5.22 4.93 -12.31
CA LEU A 156 6.54 4.31 -12.52
C LEU A 156 6.71 3.06 -11.66
N ALA A 157 6.30 3.09 -10.38
CA ALA A 157 6.36 1.94 -9.49
C ALA A 157 5.53 0.79 -10.03
N GLU A 158 4.27 1.03 -10.41
CA GLU A 158 3.38 0.05 -11.01
C GLU A 158 3.88 -0.47 -12.36
N GLY A 159 4.36 0.45 -13.22
CA GLY A 159 4.90 0.11 -14.53
C GLY A 159 6.16 -0.75 -14.45
N LEU A 160 7.08 -0.44 -13.54
CA LEU A 160 8.28 -1.25 -13.30
C LEU A 160 7.97 -2.60 -12.66
N ALA A 161 6.99 -2.65 -11.75
CA ALA A 161 6.53 -3.92 -11.17
C ALA A 161 5.80 -4.80 -12.19
N HIS A 162 5.43 -4.26 -13.37
CA HIS A 162 4.62 -4.94 -14.41
C HIS A 162 3.32 -5.56 -13.87
N GLY A 163 2.87 -5.13 -12.69
CA GLY A 163 1.74 -5.76 -11.99
C GLY A 163 1.96 -7.24 -11.63
N ARG A 164 3.18 -7.77 -11.81
CA ARG A 164 3.46 -9.20 -11.76
C ARG A 164 4.49 -9.61 -10.70
N ASP A 165 5.45 -8.75 -10.40
CA ASP A 165 6.59 -9.15 -9.56
C ASP A 165 6.64 -8.36 -8.27
N ASN A 166 6.40 -9.03 -7.17
CA ASN A 166 6.75 -8.56 -5.85
C ASN A 166 8.01 -9.30 -5.38
N PRO A 167 9.23 -8.82 -5.76
CA PRO A 167 10.47 -9.45 -5.34
C PRO A 167 10.45 -9.72 -3.84
N SER A 168 10.73 -10.95 -3.45
CA SER A 168 10.71 -11.41 -2.06
C SER A 168 11.93 -12.29 -1.77
N ASN A 169 12.09 -12.73 -0.51
CA ASN A 169 13.23 -13.55 -0.08
C ASN A 169 14.59 -12.84 -0.19
N PHE A 170 14.63 -11.59 0.21
CA PHE A 170 15.85 -10.79 0.23
C PHE A 170 16.96 -11.44 1.09
N PRO A 171 18.25 -11.13 0.82
CA PRO A 171 19.36 -11.66 1.59
C PRO A 171 19.24 -11.35 3.09
N ALA A 172 19.68 -12.31 3.91
CA ALA A 172 19.63 -12.19 5.38
C ALA A 172 20.30 -10.91 5.92
N SER A 173 21.30 -10.38 5.22
CA SER A 173 21.98 -9.12 5.57
C SER A 173 21.05 -7.90 5.46
N LEU A 174 20.13 -7.86 4.49
CA LEU A 174 19.11 -6.81 4.39
C LEU A 174 18.01 -7.05 5.41
N VAL A 175 17.48 -8.28 5.50
CA VAL A 175 16.42 -8.67 6.45
C VAL A 175 16.84 -8.35 7.89
N PHE A 176 18.12 -8.51 8.24
CA PHE A 176 18.64 -8.13 9.55
C PHE A 176 18.47 -6.63 9.86
N LEU A 177 18.54 -5.75 8.86
CA LEU A 177 18.28 -4.32 9.06
C LEU A 177 16.84 -4.05 9.53
N GLY A 178 15.85 -4.79 8.99
CA GLY A 178 14.44 -4.63 9.34
C GLY A 178 14.01 -5.42 10.57
N ASN A 179 14.65 -6.58 10.84
CA ASN A 179 14.17 -7.56 11.81
C ASN A 179 15.19 -7.94 12.88
N GLY A 180 16.46 -7.52 12.71
CA GLY A 180 17.54 -7.82 13.65
C GLY A 180 17.47 -7.04 14.95
N TYR A 181 18.18 -7.54 15.96
CA TYR A 181 18.34 -6.89 17.26
C TYR A 181 19.83 -6.70 17.58
N LEU A 182 20.15 -5.53 18.14
CA LEU A 182 21.42 -5.27 18.84
C LEU A 182 21.14 -5.30 20.34
N GLY A 183 21.36 -6.45 20.96
CA GLY A 183 20.90 -6.70 22.32
C GLY A 183 19.38 -6.74 22.39
N ARG A 184 18.76 -5.71 22.99
CA ARG A 184 17.31 -5.55 23.06
C ARG A 184 16.74 -4.50 22.10
N LEU A 185 17.59 -3.74 21.43
CA LEU A 185 17.18 -2.66 20.54
C LEU A 185 16.98 -3.19 19.11
N PRO A 186 15.79 -3.00 18.48
CA PRO A 186 15.59 -3.33 17.07
C PRO A 186 16.52 -2.49 16.17
N VAL A 187 17.22 -3.12 15.23
CA VAL A 187 18.21 -2.45 14.36
C VAL A 187 17.60 -1.33 13.53
N GLN A 188 16.38 -1.54 13.04
CA GLN A 188 15.67 -0.56 12.22
C GLN A 188 15.39 0.79 12.92
N VAL A 189 15.46 0.86 14.25
CA VAL A 189 15.30 2.11 15.01
C VAL A 189 16.52 3.02 14.86
N ILE A 190 17.69 2.48 14.51
CA ILE A 190 18.93 3.26 14.37
C ILE A 190 18.81 4.36 13.29
N PRO A 191 18.37 4.08 12.05
CA PRO A 191 18.11 5.11 11.05
C PRO A 191 17.17 6.22 11.55
N LEU A 192 16.10 5.86 12.27
CA LEU A 192 15.17 6.83 12.85
C LEU A 192 15.86 7.72 13.88
N LEU A 193 16.64 7.15 14.81
CA LEU A 193 17.36 7.92 15.82
C LEU A 193 18.38 8.87 15.18
N ILE A 194 19.12 8.42 14.18
CA ILE A 194 20.03 9.26 13.39
C ILE A 194 19.25 10.41 12.73
N GLY A 195 18.10 10.10 12.11
CA GLY A 195 17.20 11.09 11.50
C GLY A 195 16.70 12.11 12.52
N ILE A 196 16.24 11.68 13.70
CA ILE A 196 15.78 12.58 14.78
C ILE A 196 16.90 13.54 15.19
N VAL A 197 18.11 13.04 15.44
CA VAL A 197 19.25 13.89 15.83
C VAL A 197 19.62 14.86 14.71
N PHE A 198 19.70 14.38 13.47
CA PHE A 198 20.03 15.19 12.30
C PHE A 198 19.03 16.34 12.10
N PHE A 199 17.72 16.02 12.01
CA PHE A 199 16.69 17.03 11.80
C PHE A 199 16.51 17.96 13.01
N TRP A 200 16.73 17.45 14.22
CA TRP A 200 16.73 18.29 15.43
C TRP A 200 17.87 19.32 15.41
N VAL A 201 19.09 18.89 15.06
CA VAL A 201 20.22 19.80 14.90
C VAL A 201 19.94 20.79 13.78
N MET A 202 19.49 20.33 12.61
CA MET A 202 19.20 21.16 11.45
C MET A 202 18.15 22.24 11.77
N VAL A 203 17.02 21.86 12.38
CA VAL A 203 15.91 22.79 12.63
C VAL A 203 16.16 23.67 13.88
N ARG A 204 16.80 23.11 14.94
CA ARG A 204 16.88 23.80 16.22
C ARG A 204 18.21 24.52 16.45
N ARG A 205 19.32 24.02 15.89
CA ARG A 205 20.67 24.52 16.18
C ARG A 205 21.31 25.22 14.99
N ALA A 206 21.13 24.73 13.79
CA ALA A 206 21.76 25.27 12.59
C ALA A 206 21.13 26.59 12.12
N ALA A 207 21.85 27.35 11.30
CA ALA A 207 21.35 28.52 10.63
C ALA A 207 20.19 28.22 9.66
N VAL A 208 20.21 27.00 9.08
CA VAL A 208 19.17 26.48 8.18
C VAL A 208 17.79 26.55 8.83
N GLY A 209 17.61 26.09 10.06
CA GLY A 209 16.32 26.09 10.74
C GLY A 209 15.74 27.49 10.95
N ARG A 210 16.61 28.49 11.24
CA ARG A 210 16.18 29.90 11.33
C ARG A 210 15.76 30.44 9.96
N ALA A 211 16.52 30.09 8.91
CA ALA A 211 16.20 30.46 7.54
C ALA A 211 14.85 29.85 7.09
N LEU A 212 14.62 28.55 7.35
CA LEU A 212 13.34 27.89 7.04
C LEU A 212 12.15 28.56 7.72
N SER A 213 12.31 28.92 9.02
CA SER A 213 11.25 29.65 9.75
C SER A 213 11.01 31.04 9.17
N ALA A 214 12.05 31.78 8.80
CA ALA A 214 11.93 33.09 8.16
C ALA A 214 11.21 32.99 6.80
N ILE A 215 11.56 31.99 5.98
CA ILE A 215 10.93 31.70 4.69
C ILE A 215 9.43 31.43 4.87
N GLY A 216 9.07 30.59 5.85
CA GLY A 216 7.67 30.26 6.11
C GLY A 216 6.83 31.42 6.63
N TYR A 217 7.44 32.42 7.26
CA TYR A 217 6.73 33.67 7.64
C TYR A 217 6.54 34.60 6.44
N SER A 218 7.61 34.82 5.66
CA SER A 218 7.58 35.64 4.46
C SER A 218 8.77 35.29 3.55
N PRO A 219 8.55 34.59 2.46
CA PRO A 219 9.60 34.28 1.48
C PRO A 219 10.28 35.53 0.92
N GLU A 220 9.50 36.59 0.69
CA GLU A 220 10.02 37.85 0.19
C GLU A 220 10.88 38.59 1.24
N GLY A 221 10.36 38.67 2.49
CA GLY A 221 11.12 39.24 3.60
C GLY A 221 12.44 38.49 3.86
N ALA A 222 12.42 37.17 3.72
CA ALA A 222 13.62 36.34 3.83
C ALA A 222 14.63 36.65 2.71
N ARG A 223 14.18 36.89 1.46
CA ARG A 223 15.08 37.31 0.36
C ARG A 223 15.70 38.68 0.63
N TYR A 224 14.91 39.66 1.07
CA TYR A 224 15.42 40.96 1.45
C TYR A 224 16.45 40.90 2.61
N ALA A 225 16.29 39.92 3.51
CA ALA A 225 17.26 39.65 4.56
C ALA A 225 18.52 38.84 4.10
N GLY A 226 18.67 38.60 2.80
CA GLY A 226 19.83 37.92 2.21
C GLY A 226 19.76 36.39 2.32
N ILE A 227 18.61 35.80 2.68
CA ILE A 227 18.48 34.35 2.77
C ILE A 227 18.28 33.78 1.35
N ALA A 228 19.08 32.76 1.00
CA ALA A 228 18.97 32.04 -0.28
C ALA A 228 17.77 31.09 -0.26
N VAL A 229 16.54 31.65 -0.42
CA VAL A 229 15.26 30.94 -0.25
C VAL A 229 15.23 29.68 -1.12
N GLU A 230 15.55 29.78 -2.40
CA GLU A 230 15.50 28.68 -3.36
C GLU A 230 16.39 27.50 -2.94
N ARG A 231 17.60 27.79 -2.42
CA ARG A 231 18.54 26.75 -1.94
C ARG A 231 18.02 26.05 -0.68
N GLN A 232 17.43 26.83 0.24
CA GLN A 232 16.92 26.27 1.49
C GLN A 232 15.70 25.38 1.24
N VAL A 233 14.77 25.83 0.39
CA VAL A 233 13.60 25.04 0.00
C VAL A 233 14.02 23.80 -0.80
N ALA A 234 14.95 23.93 -1.77
CA ALA A 234 15.45 22.78 -2.52
C ALA A 234 16.02 21.69 -1.60
N LEU A 235 16.81 22.08 -0.60
CA LEU A 235 17.38 21.14 0.37
C LEU A 235 16.32 20.32 1.08
N THR A 236 15.16 20.88 1.44
CA THR A 236 14.10 20.15 2.15
C THR A 236 13.50 19.04 1.29
N TYR A 237 13.27 19.28 0.00
CA TYR A 237 12.73 18.25 -0.91
C TYR A 237 13.77 17.18 -1.27
N ILE A 238 15.05 17.53 -1.39
CA ILE A 238 16.15 16.58 -1.59
C ILE A 238 16.25 15.63 -0.39
N LEU A 239 16.19 16.18 0.83
CA LEU A 239 16.18 15.38 2.05
C LEU A 239 14.93 14.50 2.18
N ALA A 240 13.77 14.98 1.70
CA ALA A 240 12.56 14.18 1.67
C ALA A 240 12.71 12.97 0.73
N GLY A 241 13.34 13.15 -0.43
CA GLY A 241 13.68 12.04 -1.32
C GLY A 241 14.59 11.02 -0.65
N LEU A 242 15.66 11.46 0.01
CA LEU A 242 16.54 10.55 0.76
C LEU A 242 15.79 9.76 1.85
N CYS A 243 14.93 10.44 2.62
CA CYS A 243 14.17 9.78 3.69
C CYS A 243 13.12 8.81 3.14
N ALA A 244 12.50 9.11 1.99
CA ALA A 244 11.59 8.20 1.32
C ALA A 244 12.32 6.92 0.85
N GLY A 245 13.52 7.06 0.28
CA GLY A 245 14.38 5.93 -0.07
C GLY A 245 14.80 5.10 1.15
N LEU A 246 15.20 5.74 2.25
CA LEU A 246 15.55 5.05 3.51
C LEU A 246 14.34 4.32 4.11
N ALA A 247 13.17 4.94 4.12
CA ALA A 247 11.92 4.32 4.58
C ALA A 247 11.58 3.08 3.72
N ALA A 248 11.76 3.15 2.40
CA ALA A 248 11.58 2.01 1.50
C ALA A 248 12.52 0.85 1.83
N VAL A 249 13.81 1.13 2.02
CA VAL A 249 14.81 0.10 2.38
C VAL A 249 14.45 -0.59 3.70
N VAL A 250 14.01 0.18 4.71
CA VAL A 250 13.59 -0.39 6.00
C VAL A 250 12.31 -1.21 5.85
N ALA A 251 11.32 -0.73 5.10
CA ALA A 251 10.07 -1.44 4.86
C ALA A 251 10.30 -2.77 4.13
N VAL A 252 11.09 -2.77 3.04
CA VAL A 252 11.46 -3.98 2.31
C VAL A 252 12.24 -4.95 3.20
N ALA A 253 13.18 -4.45 4.01
CA ALA A 253 13.93 -5.28 4.95
C ALA A 253 13.03 -5.92 6.01
N ARG A 254 12.00 -5.20 6.50
CA ARG A 254 11.06 -5.66 7.53
C ARG A 254 10.10 -6.72 6.99
N VAL A 255 9.46 -6.43 5.87
CA VAL A 255 8.41 -7.28 5.29
C VAL A 255 8.99 -8.38 4.38
N ASN A 256 10.27 -8.26 4.03
CA ASN A 256 10.97 -9.16 3.11
C ASN A 256 10.30 -9.28 1.73
N THR A 257 9.67 -8.18 1.29
CA THR A 257 8.99 -8.09 -0.01
C THR A 257 9.00 -6.64 -0.49
N ALA A 258 9.20 -6.42 -1.79
CA ALA A 258 9.13 -5.12 -2.44
C ALA A 258 7.85 -5.01 -3.27
N LYS A 259 7.01 -4.00 -3.01
CA LYS A 259 5.72 -3.79 -3.69
C LYS A 259 5.56 -2.36 -4.17
N ALA A 260 4.76 -2.18 -5.23
CA ALA A 260 4.46 -0.87 -5.78
C ALA A 260 3.57 0.02 -4.88
N ASP A 261 2.90 -0.56 -3.90
CA ASP A 261 2.01 0.13 -2.95
C ASP A 261 2.60 0.31 -1.54
N THR A 262 3.88 -0.07 -1.33
CA THR A 262 4.57 -0.08 -0.01
C THR A 262 4.45 1.24 0.75
N GLY A 263 4.38 2.38 0.06
CA GLY A 263 4.29 3.71 0.67
C GLY A 263 2.91 4.38 0.57
N SER A 264 1.88 3.67 0.09
CA SER A 264 0.55 4.25 -0.12
C SER A 264 -0.08 4.73 1.19
N GLY A 265 -0.53 6.00 1.23
CA GLY A 265 -1.16 6.61 2.41
C GLY A 265 -0.18 7.19 3.44
N TYR A 266 1.10 6.85 3.39
CA TYR A 266 2.10 7.37 4.33
C TYR A 266 2.27 8.89 4.24
N GLU A 267 2.02 9.50 3.08
CA GLU A 267 2.05 10.95 2.90
C GLU A 267 1.05 11.65 3.83
N LEU A 268 -0.18 11.14 3.91
CA LEU A 268 -1.22 11.72 4.76
C LEU A 268 -0.92 11.50 6.25
N TRP A 269 -0.43 10.33 6.62
CA TRP A 269 -0.03 10.04 8.00
C TRP A 269 1.17 10.89 8.43
N ALA A 270 2.16 11.10 7.54
CA ALA A 270 3.32 11.94 7.82
C ALA A 270 2.90 13.40 8.04
N ILE A 271 2.03 13.96 7.17
CA ILE A 271 1.48 15.30 7.34
C ILE A 271 0.74 15.40 8.67
N THR A 272 -0.13 14.43 8.96
CA THR A 272 -0.92 14.40 10.21
C THR A 272 -0.01 14.39 11.44
N ALA A 273 1.03 13.54 11.46
CA ALA A 273 1.99 13.46 12.55
C ALA A 273 2.71 14.81 12.78
N VAL A 274 3.11 15.47 11.70
CA VAL A 274 3.82 16.76 11.76
C VAL A 274 2.91 17.89 12.27
N VAL A 275 1.68 17.95 11.78
CA VAL A 275 0.70 18.98 12.16
C VAL A 275 0.20 18.76 13.59
N LEU A 276 -0.12 17.50 13.94
CA LEU A 276 -0.49 17.11 15.31
C LEU A 276 0.66 17.42 16.29
N GLY A 277 1.91 17.24 15.84
CA GLY A 277 3.12 17.63 16.55
C GLY A 277 3.30 19.14 16.78
N GLY A 278 2.38 19.97 16.26
CA GLY A 278 2.35 21.44 16.44
C GLY A 278 3.24 22.20 15.46
N THR A 279 3.57 21.61 14.32
CA THR A 279 4.15 22.33 13.17
C THR A 279 3.01 23.02 12.44
N SER A 280 3.14 24.34 12.21
CA SER A 280 2.10 25.13 11.57
C SER A 280 2.01 24.83 10.08
N ILE A 281 0.82 24.46 9.61
CA ILE A 281 0.55 24.21 8.19
C ILE A 281 0.71 25.52 7.35
N PHE A 282 0.60 26.68 8.00
CA PHE A 282 0.80 27.98 7.36
C PHE A 282 2.28 28.40 7.31
N GLY A 283 3.21 27.54 7.79
CA GLY A 283 4.63 27.79 7.81
C GLY A 283 5.13 28.58 9.02
N GLY A 284 6.43 28.85 9.04
CA GLY A 284 7.14 29.70 10.01
C GLY A 284 7.48 29.02 11.34
N ARG A 285 6.77 27.99 11.76
CA ARG A 285 6.93 27.35 13.06
C ARG A 285 6.83 25.83 12.97
N GLY A 286 7.71 25.13 13.68
CA GLY A 286 7.68 23.68 13.79
C GLY A 286 8.58 23.13 14.88
N SER A 287 8.46 21.83 15.17
CA SER A 287 9.20 21.16 16.22
C SER A 287 9.42 19.69 15.92
N ILE A 288 10.67 19.27 15.79
CA ILE A 288 11.03 17.85 15.59
C ILE A 288 10.54 16.99 16.77
N ALA A 289 10.70 17.46 18.01
CA ALA A 289 10.18 16.73 19.18
C ALA A 289 8.65 16.56 19.12
N GLY A 290 7.93 17.59 18.65
CA GLY A 290 6.50 17.50 18.42
C GLY A 290 6.15 16.49 17.33
N THR A 291 6.87 16.51 16.20
CA THR A 291 6.70 15.52 15.11
C THR A 291 6.87 14.09 15.61
N VAL A 292 7.94 13.82 16.39
CA VAL A 292 8.17 12.48 16.97
C VAL A 292 7.00 12.07 17.87
N MET A 293 6.52 12.96 18.73
CA MET A 293 5.33 12.67 19.55
C MET A 293 4.08 12.41 18.70
N GLY A 294 3.90 13.16 17.61
CA GLY A 294 2.78 12.95 16.67
C GLY A 294 2.85 11.60 15.95
N VAL A 295 4.05 11.18 15.54
CA VAL A 295 4.29 9.83 14.98
C VAL A 295 3.88 8.76 15.98
N PHE A 296 4.34 8.86 17.23
CA PHE A 296 3.96 7.89 18.26
C PHE A 296 2.47 7.91 18.57
N ALA A 297 1.80 9.06 18.55
CA ALA A 297 0.36 9.12 18.75
C ALA A 297 -0.39 8.33 17.66
N ILE A 298 -0.03 8.51 16.39
CA ILE A 298 -0.67 7.77 15.29
C ILE A 298 -0.38 6.27 15.41
N VAL A 299 0.86 5.88 15.67
CA VAL A 299 1.23 4.45 15.72
C VAL A 299 0.64 3.77 16.96
N ILE A 300 0.60 4.45 18.11
CA ILE A 300 -0.04 3.94 19.34
C ILE A 300 -1.54 3.77 19.13
N LEU A 301 -2.19 4.74 18.48
CA LEU A 301 -3.62 4.66 18.14
C LEU A 301 -3.89 3.43 17.25
N GLN A 302 -3.14 3.28 16.16
CA GLN A 302 -3.29 2.14 15.24
C GLN A 302 -3.04 0.80 15.92
N ASN A 303 -1.94 0.69 16.67
CA ASN A 303 -1.59 -0.53 17.41
C ASN A 303 -2.61 -0.84 18.51
N GLY A 304 -3.03 0.15 19.27
CA GLY A 304 -3.98 -0.02 20.36
C GLY A 304 -5.37 -0.46 19.90
N LEU A 305 -5.85 0.10 18.78
CA LEU A 305 -7.11 -0.34 18.17
C LEU A 305 -7.04 -1.81 17.71
N ARG A 306 -5.90 -2.24 17.16
CA ARG A 306 -5.67 -3.65 16.74
C ARG A 306 -5.58 -4.60 17.93
N MET A 307 -5.06 -4.16 19.07
CA MET A 307 -4.87 -4.97 20.28
C MET A 307 -6.06 -4.95 21.25
N SER A 308 -7.15 -4.26 20.93
CA SER A 308 -8.33 -4.18 21.80
C SER A 308 -9.08 -5.52 21.83
N ASP A 309 -9.15 -6.15 22.99
CA ASP A 309 -9.81 -7.46 23.24
C ASP A 309 -11.33 -7.35 23.41
N ARG A 310 -11.85 -6.15 23.59
CA ARG A 310 -13.30 -5.98 23.77
C ARG A 310 -13.99 -5.86 22.42
N PRO A 311 -15.05 -6.64 22.18
CA PRO A 311 -15.91 -6.45 21.04
C PRO A 311 -16.72 -5.15 21.21
N VAL A 312 -16.05 -4.03 21.06
CA VAL A 312 -16.77 -2.84 20.65
C VAL A 312 -17.18 -3.17 19.23
N TRP A 313 -18.48 -3.27 18.96
CA TRP A 313 -19.03 -3.61 17.63
C TRP A 313 -18.39 -2.78 16.50
N LEU A 314 -17.78 -1.65 16.86
CA LEU A 314 -17.04 -0.76 15.97
C LEU A 314 -15.59 -1.23 15.69
N THR A 315 -14.93 -1.95 16.61
CA THR A 315 -13.52 -2.35 16.45
C THR A 315 -13.35 -3.73 15.84
N SER A 316 -14.31 -4.64 16.01
CA SER A 316 -14.25 -5.98 15.44
C SER A 316 -14.47 -6.03 13.92
N HIS A 317 -15.05 -4.97 13.34
CA HIS A 317 -15.39 -4.90 11.92
C HIS A 317 -14.69 -3.77 11.16
N MET A 318 -14.08 -2.80 11.84
CA MET A 318 -13.55 -1.57 11.25
C MET A 318 -12.24 -1.09 11.89
N GLY A 319 -11.40 -1.96 12.40
CA GLY A 319 -10.20 -1.54 13.15
C GLY A 319 -9.24 -0.67 12.35
N GLY A 320 -9.01 -1.00 11.08
CA GLY A 320 -8.15 -0.23 10.16
C GLY A 320 -8.81 1.06 9.70
N GLU A 321 -10.06 0.97 9.29
CA GLU A 321 -10.85 2.12 8.83
C GLU A 321 -11.11 3.11 9.96
N LEU A 322 -11.35 2.62 11.18
CA LEU A 322 -11.52 3.47 12.36
C LEU A 322 -10.23 4.23 12.68
N ALA A 323 -9.07 3.61 12.54
CA ALA A 323 -7.78 4.30 12.68
C ALA A 323 -7.66 5.44 11.66
N GLY A 324 -8.04 5.21 10.39
CA GLY A 324 -8.07 6.23 9.34
C GLY A 324 -9.02 7.38 9.67
N ILE A 325 -10.25 7.08 10.09
CA ILE A 325 -11.25 8.08 10.49
C ILE A 325 -10.74 8.93 11.67
N LEU A 326 -10.23 8.30 12.72
CA LEU A 326 -9.71 9.00 13.90
C LEU A 326 -8.48 9.84 13.57
N THR A 327 -7.57 9.34 12.72
CA THR A 327 -6.41 10.10 12.23
C THR A 327 -6.85 11.33 11.44
N GLY A 328 -7.84 11.20 10.56
CA GLY A 328 -8.43 12.34 9.84
C GLY A 328 -9.08 13.37 10.75
N LEU A 329 -9.83 12.92 11.77
CA LEU A 329 -10.42 13.81 12.78
C LEU A 329 -9.35 14.51 13.61
N LEU A 330 -8.27 13.82 14.01
CA LEU A 330 -7.14 14.42 14.72
C LEU A 330 -6.45 15.48 13.87
N LEU A 331 -6.29 15.25 12.56
CA LEU A 331 -5.75 16.25 11.64
C LEU A 331 -6.63 17.49 11.56
N LEU A 332 -7.94 17.34 11.40
CA LEU A 332 -8.89 18.46 11.37
C LEU A 332 -8.87 19.25 12.68
N LEU A 333 -8.81 18.56 13.81
CA LEU A 333 -8.68 19.17 15.13
C LEU A 333 -7.37 19.94 15.26
N ALA A 334 -6.24 19.36 14.83
CA ALA A 334 -4.92 19.99 14.87
C ALA A 334 -4.88 21.26 14.02
N ILE A 335 -5.46 21.24 12.81
CA ILE A 335 -5.58 22.43 11.94
C ILE A 335 -6.45 23.49 12.63
N ARG A 336 -7.56 23.11 13.24
CA ARG A 336 -8.44 24.05 13.96
C ARG A 336 -7.76 24.71 15.15
N LEU A 337 -6.92 23.98 15.86
CA LEU A 337 -6.14 24.48 16.99
C LEU A 337 -4.99 25.43 16.55
N ASP A 338 -4.42 25.21 15.36
CA ASP A 338 -3.41 26.12 14.78
C ASP A 338 -4.02 27.37 14.15
N TRP A 339 -5.32 27.36 13.85
CA TRP A 339 -6.04 28.47 13.26
C TRP A 339 -6.11 29.63 14.26
N ARG A 340 -5.26 30.64 14.06
CA ARG A 340 -5.38 31.93 14.72
C ARG A 340 -5.95 32.92 13.71
N PRO A 341 -7.10 33.58 13.98
CA PRO A 341 -7.52 34.68 13.16
C PRO A 341 -6.38 35.71 13.18
N LYS A 342 -5.87 36.06 12.01
CA LYS A 342 -4.93 37.18 11.89
C LYS A 342 -5.66 38.40 12.46
N ALA A 343 -5.13 38.99 13.54
CA ALA A 343 -5.58 40.33 13.95
C ALA A 343 -5.48 41.22 12.70
N PRO A 344 -6.52 42.01 12.41
CA PRO A 344 -6.41 42.93 11.30
C PRO A 344 -5.17 43.78 11.52
N ALA A 345 -4.18 43.64 10.64
CA ALA A 345 -3.02 44.52 10.64
C ALA A 345 -3.59 45.94 10.56
N ALA A 346 -3.24 46.83 11.52
CA ALA A 346 -3.52 48.24 11.41
C ALA A 346 -2.99 48.68 10.04
N ALA A 347 -3.88 49.06 9.16
CA ALA A 347 -3.57 49.38 7.78
C ALA A 347 -2.54 50.53 7.75
N PRO A 348 -1.33 50.33 7.24
CA PRO A 348 -0.57 51.47 6.74
C PRO A 348 -1.36 52.01 5.56
N ALA A 349 -1.51 53.32 5.49
CA ALA A 349 -2.14 54.03 4.36
C ALA A 349 -1.48 53.56 3.05
N ILE A 350 -2.23 52.83 2.25
CA ILE A 350 -1.77 52.22 1.01
C ILE A 350 -1.94 53.24 -0.12
N PRO A 351 -0.92 53.43 -0.97
CA PRO A 351 -1.18 53.90 -2.32
C PRO A 351 -1.99 52.81 -3.04
N THR A 352 -3.17 53.19 -3.54
CA THR A 352 -4.01 52.36 -4.38
C THR A 352 -3.26 51.90 -5.61
N ASN A 353 -2.76 50.68 -5.59
CA ASN A 353 -2.36 49.97 -6.79
C ASN A 353 -3.10 48.64 -6.84
N GLN A 354 -3.67 48.40 -8.00
CA GLN A 354 -4.58 47.39 -8.50
C GLN A 354 -4.37 45.96 -7.92
N PRO A 355 -5.44 45.12 -7.86
CA PRO A 355 -5.32 43.73 -7.54
C PRO A 355 -4.44 43.04 -8.57
N GLU A 356 -3.33 42.47 -8.14
CA GLU A 356 -2.58 41.52 -8.97
C GLU A 356 -3.53 40.35 -9.31
N ASN A 357 -4.01 40.38 -10.55
CA ASN A 357 -4.66 39.25 -11.16
C ASN A 357 -3.70 38.08 -11.08
N LEU A 358 -4.11 36.97 -10.40
CA LEU A 358 -3.50 35.66 -10.46
C LEU A 358 -3.64 35.05 -11.88
N GLN A 359 -3.27 35.82 -12.90
CA GLN A 359 -3.11 35.29 -14.25
C GLN A 359 -1.73 34.67 -14.36
N MET A 360 -1.73 33.34 -14.59
CA MET A 360 -0.49 32.63 -14.95
C MET A 360 0.20 33.41 -16.10
N ARG A 361 1.47 33.76 -15.90
CA ARG A 361 2.25 34.40 -16.96
C ARG A 361 2.26 33.48 -18.19
N ASN A 362 2.14 34.03 -19.38
CA ASN A 362 2.13 33.28 -20.65
C ASN A 362 3.31 32.29 -20.76
N SER A 363 4.46 32.62 -20.14
CA SER A 363 5.60 31.69 -20.05
C SER A 363 5.34 30.46 -19.17
N GLN A 364 4.55 30.60 -18.11
CA GLN A 364 4.18 29.44 -17.23
C GLN A 364 3.14 28.54 -17.92
N LEU A 365 2.20 29.16 -18.64
CA LEU A 365 1.24 28.43 -19.47
C LEU A 365 1.95 27.68 -20.62
N ALA A 366 2.92 28.34 -21.27
CA ALA A 366 3.72 27.72 -22.33
C ALA A 366 4.53 26.53 -21.82
N VAL A 367 5.17 26.63 -20.63
CA VAL A 367 5.90 25.52 -20.00
C VAL A 367 4.95 24.38 -19.64
N LEU A 368 3.77 24.69 -19.09
CA LEU A 368 2.77 23.66 -18.77
C LEU A 368 2.29 22.94 -20.05
N CYS A 369 2.01 23.70 -21.11
CA CYS A 369 1.65 23.11 -22.41
C CYS A 369 2.78 22.26 -23.00
N VAL A 370 4.04 22.69 -22.91
CA VAL A 370 5.21 21.89 -23.36
C VAL A 370 5.34 20.62 -22.53
N VAL A 371 5.18 20.66 -21.20
CA VAL A 371 5.25 19.49 -20.33
C VAL A 371 4.12 18.51 -20.66
N ILE A 372 2.89 18.99 -20.86
CA ILE A 372 1.74 18.14 -21.24
C ILE A 372 1.96 17.53 -22.63
N LEU A 373 2.44 18.32 -23.60
CA LEU A 373 2.73 17.82 -24.95
C LEU A 373 3.89 16.82 -24.96
N THR A 374 4.92 17.06 -24.14
CA THR A 374 6.06 16.12 -24.02
C THR A 374 5.63 14.83 -23.34
N ALA A 375 4.80 14.90 -22.30
CA ALA A 375 4.22 13.72 -21.68
C ALA A 375 3.31 12.94 -22.65
N ALA A 376 2.47 13.64 -23.42
CA ALA A 376 1.64 13.02 -24.46
C ALA A 376 2.49 12.38 -25.58
N LEU A 377 3.59 13.01 -25.98
CA LEU A 377 4.54 12.48 -26.97
C LEU A 377 5.30 11.25 -26.42
N ILE A 378 5.71 11.26 -25.15
CA ILE A 378 6.36 10.12 -24.51
C ILE A 378 5.38 8.94 -24.42
N ILE A 379 4.13 9.18 -24.02
CA ILE A 379 3.08 8.15 -23.95
C ILE A 379 2.78 7.61 -25.35
N THR A 380 2.60 8.49 -26.33
CA THR A 380 2.27 8.08 -27.70
C THR A 380 3.47 7.42 -28.38
N GLY A 381 4.66 7.95 -28.18
CA GLY A 381 5.92 7.39 -28.71
C GLY A 381 6.30 6.07 -28.04
N GLY A 382 6.09 5.96 -26.71
CA GLY A 382 6.28 4.73 -25.97
C GLY A 382 5.33 3.63 -26.42
N ASN A 383 4.05 3.96 -26.58
CA ASN A 383 3.05 3.02 -27.15
C ASN A 383 3.37 2.64 -28.60
N PHE A 384 3.82 3.59 -29.43
CA PHE A 384 4.24 3.32 -30.81
C PHE A 384 5.47 2.41 -30.88
N LEU A 385 6.47 2.64 -30.01
CA LEU A 385 7.67 1.78 -29.93
C LEU A 385 7.31 0.39 -29.37
N LEU A 386 6.41 0.31 -28.40
CA LEU A 386 5.91 -0.96 -27.86
C LEU A 386 5.14 -1.76 -28.92
N ILE A 387 4.24 -1.11 -29.65
CA ILE A 387 3.50 -1.74 -30.77
C ILE A 387 4.45 -2.17 -31.90
N ASN A 388 5.51 -1.41 -32.15
CA ASN A 388 6.48 -1.73 -33.20
C ASN A 388 7.48 -2.84 -32.76
N SER A 389 7.80 -2.94 -31.46
CA SER A 389 8.63 -4.03 -30.92
C SER A 389 7.87 -5.35 -30.81
N LEU A 390 6.53 -5.29 -30.71
CA LEU A 390 5.65 -6.46 -30.72
C LEU A 390 5.27 -6.92 -32.15
N ARG A 391 5.60 -6.14 -33.18
CA ARG A 391 5.50 -6.61 -34.56
C ARG A 391 6.66 -7.53 -34.85
N LEU A 392 6.43 -8.84 -34.71
CA LEU A 392 7.25 -9.86 -35.34
C LEU A 392 7.39 -9.54 -36.84
N PRO A 393 8.58 -9.71 -37.49
CA PRO A 393 8.72 -9.47 -38.89
C PRO A 393 7.72 -10.38 -39.62
N ALA A 394 6.81 -9.79 -40.36
CA ALA A 394 5.88 -10.52 -41.21
C ALA A 394 6.74 -11.38 -42.18
N ALA A 395 6.70 -12.68 -42.02
CA ALA A 395 7.26 -13.59 -42.97
C ALA A 395 6.66 -13.27 -44.35
N SER A 396 7.52 -12.95 -45.31
CA SER A 396 7.11 -12.64 -46.67
C SER A 396 6.40 -13.87 -47.25
N ILE A 397 5.07 -13.84 -47.28
CA ILE A 397 4.24 -14.85 -47.91
C ILE A 397 4.35 -14.61 -49.42
N VAL A 398 5.09 -15.47 -50.10
CA VAL A 398 5.06 -15.53 -51.55
C VAL A 398 3.65 -15.96 -51.95
N PRO A 399 2.95 -15.24 -52.84
CA PRO A 399 1.61 -15.64 -53.25
C PRO A 399 1.66 -16.93 -54.06
N VAL A 400 1.05 -17.97 -53.53
CA VAL A 400 0.75 -19.17 -54.30
C VAL A 400 -0.56 -18.93 -55.05
N PRO A 401 -0.63 -18.96 -56.37
CA PRO A 401 -1.87 -18.78 -57.11
C PRO A 401 -2.77 -20.00 -56.90
N GLY A 402 -3.94 -19.81 -56.29
CA GLY A 402 -4.95 -20.83 -56.17
C GLY A 402 -5.57 -21.08 -54.80
N ALA A 403 -5.21 -20.37 -53.77
CA ALA A 403 -5.86 -20.46 -52.47
C ALA A 403 -7.08 -19.52 -52.42
N THR A 404 -8.25 -20.05 -52.29
CA THR A 404 -9.49 -19.34 -51.93
C THR A 404 -9.28 -18.67 -50.59
N THR A 405 -9.24 -17.35 -50.58
CA THR A 405 -9.22 -16.53 -49.34
C THR A 405 -10.55 -16.69 -48.63
N THR A 406 -10.63 -17.63 -47.69
CA THR A 406 -11.60 -17.54 -46.60
C THR A 406 -11.24 -16.33 -45.78
N ALA A 407 -12.19 -15.40 -45.57
CA ALA A 407 -12.01 -14.27 -44.66
C ALA A 407 -11.46 -14.78 -43.30
N PRO A 408 -10.51 -14.08 -42.67
CA PRO A 408 -9.99 -14.53 -41.39
C PRO A 408 -11.15 -14.67 -40.42
N ALA A 409 -11.30 -15.85 -39.81
CA ALA A 409 -12.28 -16.10 -38.78
C ALA A 409 -12.12 -15.03 -37.69
N LYS A 410 -13.22 -14.40 -37.27
CA LYS A 410 -13.21 -13.39 -36.20
C LYS A 410 -12.59 -14.04 -34.96
N GLN A 411 -11.43 -13.56 -34.51
CA GLN A 411 -10.76 -14.04 -33.32
C GLN A 411 -11.62 -13.68 -32.10
N ILE A 412 -11.91 -14.67 -31.26
CA ILE A 412 -12.70 -14.47 -30.03
C ILE A 412 -11.89 -13.65 -29.04
N LYS A 413 -12.49 -12.61 -28.47
CA LYS A 413 -11.89 -11.73 -27.45
C LYS A 413 -12.38 -12.10 -26.08
N ILE A 414 -11.51 -12.62 -25.24
CA ILE A 414 -11.77 -12.98 -23.84
C ILE A 414 -11.08 -11.96 -22.95
N ALA A 415 -11.86 -11.24 -22.14
CA ALA A 415 -11.34 -10.32 -21.14
C ALA A 415 -11.40 -10.99 -19.76
N MET A 416 -10.24 -11.21 -19.13
CA MET A 416 -10.12 -11.93 -17.86
C MET A 416 -9.58 -11.00 -16.76
N MET A 417 -10.26 -10.99 -15.60
CA MET A 417 -10.00 -10.09 -14.50
C MET A 417 -9.75 -10.82 -13.19
N PRO A 418 -8.56 -10.67 -12.56
CA PRO A 418 -8.30 -11.12 -11.20
C PRO A 418 -8.92 -10.18 -10.16
N LYS A 419 -8.96 -10.59 -8.88
CA LYS A 419 -9.26 -9.68 -7.77
C LYS A 419 -8.16 -8.62 -7.61
N SER A 420 -6.89 -9.03 -7.80
CA SER A 420 -5.70 -8.17 -7.73
C SER A 420 -4.63 -8.69 -8.68
N LYS A 421 -4.09 -7.81 -9.53
CA LYS A 421 -3.00 -8.16 -10.49
C LYS A 421 -1.68 -8.51 -9.80
N GLY A 422 -1.42 -7.96 -8.62
CA GLY A 422 -0.16 -8.13 -7.90
C GLY A 422 -0.07 -9.37 -7.01
N ASN A 423 -1.14 -10.17 -6.92
CA ASN A 423 -1.16 -11.37 -6.11
C ASN A 423 -0.56 -12.55 -6.89
N ALA A 424 0.44 -13.23 -6.31
CA ALA A 424 1.13 -14.37 -6.92
C ALA A 424 0.18 -15.51 -7.34
N TYR A 425 -0.92 -15.71 -6.63
CA TYR A 425 -1.98 -16.65 -6.98
C TYR A 425 -2.57 -16.35 -8.36
N PHE A 426 -2.92 -15.10 -8.62
CA PHE A 426 -3.49 -14.69 -9.90
C PHE A 426 -2.43 -14.59 -11.00
N ILE A 427 -1.15 -14.38 -10.65
CA ILE A 427 -0.03 -14.49 -11.61
C ILE A 427 0.11 -15.93 -12.11
N ALA A 428 -0.03 -16.91 -11.22
CA ALA A 428 -0.02 -18.33 -11.62
C ALA A 428 -1.24 -18.65 -12.50
N ALA A 429 -2.43 -18.17 -12.17
CA ALA A 429 -3.63 -18.33 -13.00
C ALA A 429 -3.48 -17.67 -14.38
N GLN A 430 -2.82 -16.50 -14.46
CA GLN A 430 -2.53 -15.82 -15.71
C GLN A 430 -1.68 -16.67 -16.65
N LYS A 431 -0.64 -17.36 -16.14
CA LYS A 431 0.20 -18.25 -16.94
C LYS A 431 -0.64 -19.33 -17.64
N GLY A 432 -1.55 -19.97 -16.91
CA GLY A 432 -2.46 -20.96 -17.48
C GLY A 432 -3.43 -20.37 -18.49
N ALA A 433 -3.97 -19.19 -18.21
CA ALA A 433 -4.86 -18.48 -19.13
C ALA A 433 -4.14 -18.08 -20.43
N GLU A 434 -2.89 -17.60 -20.37
CA GLU A 434 -2.06 -17.27 -21.54
C GLU A 434 -1.73 -18.53 -22.36
N GLN A 435 -1.48 -19.66 -21.69
CA GLN A 435 -1.26 -20.95 -22.38
C GLN A 435 -2.53 -21.38 -23.15
N ALA A 436 -3.68 -21.39 -22.48
CA ALA A 436 -4.94 -21.75 -23.15
C ALA A 436 -5.26 -20.80 -24.31
N ALA A 437 -5.02 -19.51 -24.14
CA ALA A 437 -5.24 -18.52 -25.20
C ALA A 437 -4.33 -18.78 -26.41
N SER A 438 -3.10 -19.18 -26.20
CA SER A 438 -2.17 -19.59 -27.25
C SER A 438 -2.63 -20.87 -27.97
N ASP A 439 -3.06 -21.88 -27.20
CA ASP A 439 -3.49 -23.17 -27.75
C ASP A 439 -4.77 -23.02 -28.60
N LEU A 440 -5.67 -22.13 -28.20
CA LEU A 440 -6.95 -21.89 -28.85
C LEU A 440 -6.90 -20.79 -29.93
N GLY A 441 -5.84 -19.97 -29.95
CA GLY A 441 -5.72 -18.84 -30.87
C GLY A 441 -6.69 -17.70 -30.57
N VAL A 442 -7.11 -17.52 -29.31
CA VAL A 442 -8.02 -16.44 -28.87
C VAL A 442 -7.24 -15.20 -28.46
N ASP A 443 -7.88 -14.02 -28.49
CA ASP A 443 -7.33 -12.75 -28.03
C ASP A 443 -7.66 -12.57 -26.53
N LEU A 444 -6.67 -12.82 -25.66
CA LEU A 444 -6.81 -12.70 -24.21
C LEU A 444 -6.40 -11.31 -23.74
N ILE A 445 -7.33 -10.63 -23.09
CA ILE A 445 -7.10 -9.36 -22.40
C ILE A 445 -7.06 -9.65 -20.90
N TRP A 446 -5.88 -9.56 -20.30
CA TRP A 446 -5.70 -9.68 -18.86
C TRP A 446 -5.57 -8.30 -18.24
N ASP A 447 -6.55 -7.87 -17.43
CA ASP A 447 -6.52 -6.59 -16.71
C ASP A 447 -7.37 -6.67 -15.44
N GLY A 448 -7.07 -5.82 -14.45
CA GLY A 448 -7.76 -5.77 -13.17
C GLY A 448 -7.15 -4.72 -12.25
N PRO A 449 -7.72 -4.52 -11.06
CA PRO A 449 -7.17 -3.62 -10.06
C PRO A 449 -5.81 -4.13 -9.53
N THR A 450 -4.97 -3.22 -9.05
CA THR A 450 -3.71 -3.57 -8.38
C THR A 450 -3.93 -4.04 -6.94
N ASN A 451 -4.99 -3.55 -6.31
CA ASN A 451 -5.45 -3.97 -4.98
C ASN A 451 -6.89 -4.44 -5.06
N THR A 452 -7.36 -5.22 -4.09
CA THR A 452 -8.74 -5.67 -4.01
C THR A 452 -9.70 -4.46 -3.93
N ASN A 453 -10.41 -4.18 -5.04
CA ASN A 453 -11.29 -3.01 -5.16
C ASN A 453 -12.49 -3.31 -6.09
N PRO A 454 -13.67 -3.65 -5.53
CA PRO A 454 -14.86 -3.96 -6.32
C PRO A 454 -15.34 -2.82 -7.23
N ALA A 455 -15.19 -1.56 -6.79
CA ALA A 455 -15.61 -0.41 -7.61
C ALA A 455 -14.72 -0.25 -8.85
N GLU A 456 -13.43 -0.53 -8.73
CA GLU A 456 -12.51 -0.54 -9.86
C GLU A 456 -12.78 -1.70 -10.80
N GLN A 457 -13.06 -2.90 -10.27
CA GLN A 457 -13.50 -4.04 -11.07
C GLN A 457 -14.74 -3.68 -11.90
N SER A 458 -15.76 -3.08 -11.30
CA SER A 458 -16.96 -2.60 -12.01
C SER A 458 -16.64 -1.64 -13.16
N ARG A 459 -15.73 -0.68 -12.93
CA ARG A 459 -15.32 0.30 -13.95
C ARG A 459 -14.58 -0.35 -15.13
N ILE A 460 -13.74 -1.34 -14.86
CA ILE A 460 -13.03 -2.10 -15.89
C ILE A 460 -14.04 -2.94 -16.72
N ILE A 461 -14.99 -3.61 -16.06
CA ILE A 461 -16.07 -4.33 -16.74
C ILE A 461 -16.84 -3.40 -17.69
N ASP A 462 -17.23 -2.20 -17.24
CA ASP A 462 -17.92 -1.21 -18.09
C ASP A 462 -17.04 -0.78 -19.29
N THR A 463 -15.74 -0.70 -19.13
CA THR A 463 -14.80 -0.43 -20.23
C THR A 463 -14.80 -1.57 -21.25
N TRP A 464 -14.77 -2.82 -20.80
CA TRP A 464 -14.81 -4.00 -21.68
C TRP A 464 -16.15 -4.15 -22.41
N ILE A 465 -17.26 -3.85 -21.73
CA ILE A 465 -18.57 -3.78 -22.36
C ILE A 465 -18.58 -2.80 -23.53
N ASN A 466 -17.94 -1.63 -23.36
CA ASN A 466 -17.86 -0.62 -24.42
C ASN A 466 -16.88 -1.01 -25.54
N ARG A 467 -15.84 -1.79 -25.24
CA ARG A 467 -14.91 -2.34 -26.24
C ARG A 467 -15.49 -3.47 -27.06
N GLY A 468 -16.62 -4.06 -26.63
CA GLY A 468 -17.31 -5.13 -27.35
C GLY A 468 -16.50 -6.43 -27.35
N VAL A 469 -16.03 -6.87 -26.17
CA VAL A 469 -15.41 -8.20 -26.00
C VAL A 469 -16.48 -9.29 -26.14
N ASP A 470 -16.09 -10.50 -26.50
CA ASP A 470 -17.03 -11.62 -26.68
C ASP A 470 -17.35 -12.32 -25.35
N VAL A 471 -16.35 -12.43 -24.45
CA VAL A 471 -16.50 -13.03 -23.11
C VAL A 471 -15.81 -12.16 -22.06
N ILE A 472 -16.43 -12.06 -20.88
CA ILE A 472 -15.82 -11.52 -19.66
C ILE A 472 -15.71 -12.67 -18.67
N ALA A 473 -14.47 -12.95 -18.22
CA ALA A 473 -14.16 -13.86 -17.13
C ALA A 473 -13.66 -13.07 -15.93
N VAL A 474 -14.29 -13.21 -14.74
CA VAL A 474 -13.94 -12.36 -13.58
C VAL A 474 -13.92 -13.15 -12.28
N ALA A 475 -12.85 -12.93 -11.49
CA ALA A 475 -12.79 -13.31 -10.09
C ALA A 475 -13.37 -12.17 -9.25
N CYS A 476 -14.57 -12.35 -8.72
CA CYS A 476 -15.28 -11.28 -8.02
C CYS A 476 -14.71 -11.09 -6.60
N GLU A 477 -14.26 -9.88 -6.24
CA GLU A 477 -13.93 -9.58 -4.85
C GLU A 477 -15.21 -9.57 -4.00
N ASP A 478 -16.21 -8.82 -4.44
CA ASP A 478 -17.57 -8.80 -3.87
C ASP A 478 -18.57 -9.12 -4.98
N GLY A 479 -19.10 -10.34 -4.97
CA GLY A 479 -19.99 -10.83 -6.01
C GLY A 479 -21.27 -10.01 -6.15
N LYS A 480 -21.82 -9.49 -5.04
CA LYS A 480 -23.04 -8.68 -5.06
C LYS A 480 -22.80 -7.30 -5.68
N SER A 481 -21.68 -6.67 -5.35
CA SER A 481 -21.32 -5.36 -5.92
C SER A 481 -21.10 -5.43 -7.42
N LEU A 482 -20.55 -6.54 -7.94
CA LEU A 482 -20.26 -6.70 -9.37
C LEU A 482 -21.44 -7.19 -10.20
N ALA A 483 -22.44 -7.82 -9.57
CA ALA A 483 -23.58 -8.43 -10.26
C ALA A 483 -24.29 -7.46 -11.23
N THR A 484 -24.41 -6.19 -10.86
CA THR A 484 -25.07 -5.18 -11.72
C THR A 484 -24.30 -4.94 -13.03
N SER A 485 -22.97 -4.79 -12.98
CA SER A 485 -22.15 -4.60 -14.19
C SER A 485 -22.11 -5.85 -15.05
N LEU A 486 -22.10 -7.04 -14.44
CA LEU A 486 -22.12 -8.32 -15.14
C LEU A 486 -23.47 -8.59 -15.81
N ARG A 487 -24.62 -8.31 -15.15
CA ARG A 487 -25.96 -8.34 -15.80
C ARG A 487 -26.02 -7.40 -17.00
N LYS A 488 -25.42 -6.21 -16.91
CA LYS A 488 -25.32 -5.25 -18.01
C LYS A 488 -24.51 -5.82 -19.19
N ALA A 489 -23.42 -6.54 -18.93
CA ALA A 489 -22.64 -7.23 -19.96
C ALA A 489 -23.50 -8.30 -20.68
N ARG A 490 -24.18 -9.16 -19.92
CA ARG A 490 -25.06 -10.20 -20.45
C ARG A 490 -26.22 -9.62 -21.27
N ALA A 491 -26.82 -8.52 -20.80
CA ALA A 491 -27.90 -7.83 -21.56
C ALA A 491 -27.44 -7.29 -22.93
N LYS A 492 -26.13 -7.10 -23.11
CA LYS A 492 -25.50 -6.73 -24.40
C LYS A 492 -25.02 -7.93 -25.22
N GLY A 493 -25.31 -9.15 -24.78
CA GLY A 493 -24.95 -10.39 -25.48
C GLY A 493 -23.51 -10.86 -25.21
N ILE A 494 -22.76 -10.19 -24.30
CA ILE A 494 -21.45 -10.62 -23.88
C ILE A 494 -21.62 -11.81 -22.94
N LYS A 495 -20.86 -12.88 -23.15
CA LYS A 495 -20.87 -14.05 -22.26
C LYS A 495 -20.11 -13.73 -20.98
N VAL A 496 -20.56 -14.27 -19.86
CA VAL A 496 -19.96 -14.01 -18.54
C VAL A 496 -19.63 -15.33 -17.86
N ILE A 497 -18.37 -15.48 -17.47
CA ILE A 497 -17.86 -16.55 -16.61
C ILE A 497 -17.28 -15.91 -15.36
N THR A 498 -17.55 -16.50 -14.20
CA THR A 498 -16.79 -16.23 -12.99
C THR A 498 -15.78 -17.33 -12.74
N PHE A 499 -14.68 -17.02 -12.05
CA PHE A 499 -13.68 -18.00 -11.62
C PHE A 499 -13.14 -17.62 -10.25
N ASP A 500 -12.62 -18.55 -9.48
CA ASP A 500 -12.11 -18.37 -8.12
C ASP A 500 -13.15 -17.87 -7.11
N SER A 501 -13.91 -16.84 -7.45
CA SER A 501 -14.94 -16.26 -6.59
C SER A 501 -16.13 -15.80 -7.43
N ASP A 502 -17.31 -16.18 -7.01
CA ASP A 502 -18.54 -16.09 -7.78
C ASP A 502 -19.31 -14.79 -7.55
N THR A 503 -20.37 -14.61 -8.33
CA THR A 503 -21.39 -13.56 -8.23
C THR A 503 -22.78 -14.18 -8.14
N ASP A 504 -23.84 -13.36 -8.19
CA ASP A 504 -25.22 -13.87 -8.28
C ASP A 504 -25.38 -14.77 -9.53
N PRO A 505 -26.01 -15.94 -9.42
CA PRO A 505 -26.12 -16.91 -10.53
C PRO A 505 -26.79 -16.35 -11.80
N ASP A 506 -27.68 -15.35 -11.68
CA ASP A 506 -28.33 -14.68 -12.81
C ASP A 506 -27.41 -13.64 -13.50
N ALA A 507 -26.27 -13.29 -12.90
CA ALA A 507 -25.30 -12.35 -13.45
C ALA A 507 -24.21 -13.03 -14.30
N ARG A 508 -24.13 -14.36 -14.32
CA ARG A 508 -23.15 -15.16 -15.06
C ARG A 508 -23.78 -16.30 -15.85
N ASP A 509 -23.03 -16.89 -16.75
CA ASP A 509 -23.40 -18.10 -17.47
C ASP A 509 -22.86 -19.35 -16.76
N PHE A 510 -21.55 -19.36 -16.41
CA PHE A 510 -20.88 -20.43 -15.67
C PHE A 510 -19.93 -19.87 -14.62
N PHE A 511 -19.63 -20.68 -13.61
CA PHE A 511 -18.59 -20.44 -12.61
C PHE A 511 -17.54 -21.55 -12.68
N VAL A 512 -16.27 -21.19 -12.83
CA VAL A 512 -15.14 -22.13 -12.76
C VAL A 512 -14.68 -22.16 -11.30
N ASP A 513 -15.16 -23.15 -10.56
CA ASP A 513 -14.87 -23.36 -9.15
C ASP A 513 -13.62 -24.23 -9.00
N GLN A 514 -12.68 -23.78 -8.21
CA GLN A 514 -11.43 -24.46 -7.93
C GLN A 514 -11.63 -25.74 -7.10
N ALA A 515 -12.54 -25.69 -6.15
CA ALA A 515 -12.98 -26.79 -5.29
C ALA A 515 -14.21 -26.32 -4.49
N THR A 516 -15.05 -27.25 -4.06
CA THR A 516 -16.24 -26.87 -3.30
C THR A 516 -15.90 -26.13 -2.02
N PRO A 517 -16.61 -25.05 -1.64
CA PRO A 517 -16.38 -24.30 -0.42
C PRO A 517 -16.40 -25.17 0.85
N GLU A 518 -17.25 -26.21 0.88
CA GLU A 518 -17.27 -27.19 1.97
C GLU A 518 -15.97 -28.01 2.01
N GLY A 519 -15.49 -28.50 0.86
CA GLY A 519 -14.26 -29.27 0.75
C GLY A 519 -13.04 -28.46 1.22
N ILE A 520 -12.95 -27.18 0.85
CA ILE A 520 -11.88 -26.28 1.28
C ILE A 520 -11.97 -26.04 2.79
N GLY A 521 -13.13 -25.62 3.30
CA GLY A 521 -13.30 -25.30 4.72
C GLY A 521 -13.08 -26.50 5.63
N TYR A 522 -13.54 -27.69 5.24
CA TYR A 522 -13.34 -28.93 6.01
C TYR A 522 -11.88 -29.36 6.00
N THR A 523 -11.21 -29.34 4.83
CA THR A 523 -9.79 -29.68 4.75
C THR A 523 -8.93 -28.77 5.61
N LEU A 524 -9.18 -27.45 5.59
CA LEU A 524 -8.49 -26.48 6.43
C LEU A 524 -8.69 -26.75 7.91
N MET A 525 -9.93 -27.03 8.33
CA MET A 525 -10.22 -27.28 9.75
C MET A 525 -9.63 -28.59 10.25
N ASP A 526 -9.73 -29.67 9.46
CA ASP A 526 -9.19 -30.98 9.80
C ASP A 526 -7.65 -30.95 9.90
N ASN A 527 -6.97 -30.24 8.98
CA ASN A 527 -5.53 -30.02 9.04
C ASN A 527 -5.13 -29.17 10.25
N ALA A 528 -5.88 -28.10 10.56
CA ALA A 528 -5.65 -27.27 11.73
C ALA A 528 -5.79 -28.07 13.04
N ALA A 529 -6.83 -28.89 13.14
CA ALA A 529 -7.04 -29.76 14.30
C ALA A 529 -5.87 -30.74 14.50
N ARG A 530 -5.43 -31.41 13.43
CA ARG A 530 -4.25 -32.27 13.44
C ARG A 530 -3.00 -31.53 13.91
N ALA A 531 -2.72 -30.33 13.38
CA ALA A 531 -1.56 -29.54 13.75
C ALA A 531 -1.56 -29.07 15.19
N MET A 532 -2.75 -28.88 15.79
CA MET A 532 -2.93 -28.50 17.20
C MET A 532 -3.06 -29.70 18.17
N GLY A 533 -3.21 -30.92 17.67
CA GLY A 533 -3.49 -32.09 18.48
C GLY A 533 -4.90 -32.07 19.11
N ASP A 534 -5.87 -31.68 18.30
CA ASP A 534 -7.32 -31.65 18.57
C ASP A 534 -7.76 -30.73 19.73
N LYS A 535 -6.92 -29.80 20.16
CA LYS A 535 -7.23 -28.85 21.26
C LYS A 535 -6.44 -27.56 21.19
N GLY A 536 -7.03 -26.51 21.72
CA GLY A 536 -6.37 -25.19 21.86
C GLY A 536 -7.07 -24.08 21.12
N LYS A 537 -6.37 -22.98 20.93
CA LYS A 537 -6.91 -21.75 20.31
C LYS A 537 -6.25 -21.46 18.99
N PHE A 538 -7.05 -21.08 18.02
CA PHE A 538 -6.55 -20.58 16.73
C PHE A 538 -7.24 -19.28 16.33
N ALA A 539 -6.60 -18.55 15.42
CA ALA A 539 -7.15 -17.37 14.79
C ALA A 539 -7.09 -17.50 13.27
N ILE A 540 -7.97 -16.80 12.55
CA ILE A 540 -7.98 -16.77 11.09
C ILE A 540 -7.48 -15.41 10.62
N ILE A 541 -6.61 -15.41 9.59
CA ILE A 541 -6.28 -14.23 8.80
C ILE A 541 -6.89 -14.42 7.41
N THR A 542 -7.79 -13.50 7.02
CA THR A 542 -8.50 -13.51 5.74
C THR A 542 -8.10 -12.31 4.88
N ALA A 543 -8.42 -12.30 3.57
CA ALA A 543 -8.14 -11.13 2.74
C ALA A 543 -9.00 -9.93 3.13
N SER A 544 -10.31 -10.04 2.99
CA SER A 544 -11.24 -9.00 3.41
C SER A 544 -12.50 -9.61 4.03
N LEU A 545 -13.21 -8.81 4.83
CA LEU A 545 -14.47 -9.25 5.44
C LEU A 545 -15.63 -9.29 4.44
N ASN A 546 -15.42 -8.76 3.23
CA ASN A 546 -16.41 -8.75 2.13
C ASN A 546 -16.11 -9.78 1.04
N SER A 547 -14.98 -10.50 1.13
CA SER A 547 -14.59 -11.49 0.13
C SER A 547 -15.54 -12.68 0.13
N THR A 548 -16.27 -12.85 -0.97
CA THR A 548 -17.39 -13.83 -1.06
C THR A 548 -16.92 -15.25 -0.76
N ASN A 549 -15.94 -15.77 -1.51
CA ASN A 549 -15.45 -17.13 -1.34
C ASN A 549 -14.83 -17.39 0.05
N MET A 550 -14.06 -16.44 0.57
CA MET A 550 -13.41 -16.62 1.90
C MET A 550 -14.44 -16.65 3.02
N ASN A 551 -15.51 -15.87 2.92
CA ASN A 551 -16.61 -15.92 3.89
C ASN A 551 -17.34 -17.27 3.88
N GLU A 552 -17.50 -17.88 2.70
CA GLU A 552 -18.04 -19.23 2.57
C GLU A 552 -17.10 -20.29 3.20
N TRP A 553 -15.78 -20.16 2.99
CA TRP A 553 -14.81 -21.04 3.62
C TRP A 553 -14.82 -20.90 5.15
N VAL A 554 -14.85 -19.67 5.67
CA VAL A 554 -14.96 -19.39 7.12
C VAL A 554 -16.25 -20.00 7.70
N ALA A 555 -17.37 -19.93 6.99
CA ALA A 555 -18.62 -20.54 7.43
C ALA A 555 -18.48 -22.07 7.55
N ASN A 556 -17.85 -22.71 6.56
CA ASN A 556 -17.61 -24.16 6.55
C ASN A 556 -16.56 -24.58 7.58
N ILE A 557 -15.49 -23.77 7.80
CA ILE A 557 -14.53 -23.98 8.92
C ILE A 557 -15.27 -23.97 10.26
N LYS A 558 -16.13 -22.98 10.51
CA LYS A 558 -16.92 -22.89 11.75
C LYS A 558 -17.89 -24.06 11.91
N LYS A 559 -18.53 -24.50 10.82
CA LYS A 559 -19.42 -25.66 10.80
C LYS A 559 -18.64 -26.92 11.20
N ARG A 560 -17.51 -27.20 10.56
CA ARG A 560 -16.67 -28.36 10.83
C ARG A 560 -16.09 -28.33 12.25
N LEU A 561 -15.67 -27.16 12.72
CA LEU A 561 -15.22 -26.93 14.09
C LEU A 561 -16.28 -27.33 15.09
N ALA A 562 -17.52 -26.90 14.93
CA ALA A 562 -18.63 -27.19 15.84
C ALA A 562 -19.04 -28.68 15.82
N GLU A 563 -18.94 -29.32 14.65
CA GLU A 563 -19.32 -30.72 14.48
C GLU A 563 -18.31 -31.70 15.06
N MET A 564 -16.99 -31.41 14.93
CA MET A 564 -15.94 -32.41 15.14
C MET A 564 -14.93 -32.06 16.23
N TYR A 565 -14.73 -30.77 16.56
CA TYR A 565 -13.59 -30.35 17.38
C TYR A 565 -14.01 -29.45 18.56
N PRO A 566 -14.73 -29.98 19.57
CA PRO A 566 -15.27 -29.17 20.67
C PRO A 566 -14.20 -28.57 21.60
N ASP A 567 -12.97 -29.11 21.61
CA ASP A 567 -11.85 -28.61 22.43
C ASP A 567 -10.98 -27.57 21.74
N ILE A 568 -11.35 -27.21 20.49
CA ILE A 568 -10.69 -26.16 19.72
C ILE A 568 -11.57 -24.90 19.74
N THR A 569 -10.94 -23.74 19.91
CA THR A 569 -11.64 -22.44 19.94
C THR A 569 -11.07 -21.50 18.88
N LEU A 570 -11.93 -20.98 18.03
CA LEU A 570 -11.62 -19.84 17.16
C LEU A 570 -11.74 -18.55 17.99
N VAL A 571 -10.62 -17.83 18.15
CA VAL A 571 -10.57 -16.63 19.02
C VAL A 571 -10.73 -15.33 18.26
N ASP A 572 -10.31 -15.27 16.98
CA ASP A 572 -10.38 -14.03 16.20
C ASP A 572 -10.35 -14.30 14.68
N ILE A 573 -10.88 -13.36 13.90
CA ILE A 573 -10.80 -13.33 12.42
C ILE A 573 -10.37 -11.94 12.01
N ARG A 574 -9.20 -11.84 11.33
CA ARG A 574 -8.59 -10.55 10.97
C ARG A 574 -8.38 -10.41 9.47
N PRO A 575 -8.80 -9.28 8.88
CA PRO A 575 -8.53 -9.00 7.47
C PRO A 575 -7.10 -8.48 7.28
N CYS A 576 -6.47 -8.87 6.17
CA CYS A 576 -5.16 -8.38 5.77
C CYS A 576 -5.16 -7.68 4.39
N ASP A 577 -6.34 -7.39 3.81
CA ASP A 577 -6.54 -6.76 2.50
C ASP A 577 -5.75 -7.43 1.37
N ASP A 578 -5.60 -8.76 1.45
CA ASP A 578 -4.81 -9.58 0.53
C ASP A 578 -3.34 -9.12 0.41
N GLN A 579 -2.77 -8.59 1.52
CA GLN A 579 -1.42 -8.04 1.59
C GLN A 579 -0.57 -8.77 2.63
N LYS A 580 0.65 -9.18 2.24
CA LYS A 580 1.59 -9.91 3.08
C LYS A 580 2.06 -9.12 4.29
N ASP A 581 2.32 -7.83 4.12
CA ASP A 581 2.74 -6.92 5.17
C ASP A 581 1.66 -6.72 6.24
N LYS A 582 0.41 -6.54 5.81
CA LYS A 582 -0.73 -6.49 6.75
C LYS A 582 -0.95 -7.83 7.46
N ALA A 583 -0.82 -8.94 6.74
CA ALA A 583 -0.89 -10.26 7.37
C ALA A 583 0.21 -10.45 8.42
N PHE A 584 1.42 -9.98 8.15
CA PHE A 584 2.51 -9.96 9.12
C PHE A 584 2.17 -9.12 10.36
N GLU A 585 1.60 -7.91 10.17
CA GLU A 585 1.19 -7.03 11.27
C GLU A 585 0.04 -7.64 12.10
N GLU A 586 -0.96 -8.22 11.43
CA GLU A 586 -2.09 -8.87 12.13
C GLU A 586 -1.64 -10.13 12.88
N ALA A 587 -0.74 -10.92 12.30
CA ALA A 587 -0.14 -12.05 12.99
C ALA A 587 0.66 -11.63 14.23
N ASN A 588 1.48 -10.57 14.15
CA ASN A 588 2.17 -10.02 15.32
C ASN A 588 1.20 -9.54 16.39
N THR A 589 0.10 -8.91 15.99
CA THR A 589 -0.96 -8.50 16.91
C THR A 589 -1.59 -9.69 17.62
N LEU A 590 -1.92 -10.76 16.88
CA LEU A 590 -2.45 -12.01 17.45
C LEU A 590 -1.46 -12.66 18.43
N LEU A 591 -0.17 -12.76 18.05
CA LEU A 591 0.89 -13.32 18.89
C LEU A 591 1.10 -12.54 20.19
N ASN A 592 0.90 -11.22 20.15
CA ASN A 592 1.04 -10.35 21.31
C ASN A 592 -0.20 -10.36 22.21
N SER A 593 -1.40 -10.38 21.62
CA SER A 593 -2.66 -10.36 22.37
C SER A 593 -3.07 -11.72 22.91
N GLN A 594 -2.82 -12.81 22.16
CA GLN A 594 -3.26 -14.18 22.48
C GLN A 594 -2.08 -15.07 22.91
N LYS A 595 -1.79 -15.10 24.21
CA LYS A 595 -0.61 -15.85 24.74
C LYS A 595 -0.73 -17.36 24.61
N ASP A 596 -1.95 -17.89 24.61
CA ASP A 596 -2.28 -19.31 24.50
C ASP A 596 -2.69 -19.74 23.08
N LEU A 597 -2.46 -18.86 22.09
CA LEU A 597 -2.66 -19.17 20.68
C LEU A 597 -1.73 -20.34 20.27
N LYS A 598 -2.29 -21.32 19.55
CA LYS A 598 -1.56 -22.47 19.04
C LYS A 598 -1.39 -22.48 17.53
N LEU A 599 -2.31 -21.81 16.79
CA LEU A 599 -2.28 -21.82 15.36
C LEU A 599 -2.84 -20.51 14.77
N ILE A 600 -2.23 -20.05 13.70
CA ILE A 600 -2.77 -19.01 12.81
C ILE A 600 -3.13 -19.70 11.49
N MET A 601 -4.42 -19.70 11.17
CA MET A 601 -4.95 -20.18 9.89
C MET A 601 -5.07 -18.99 8.93
N ALA A 602 -4.21 -18.95 7.91
CA ALA A 602 -4.20 -17.88 6.93
C ALA A 602 -4.88 -18.33 5.63
N ILE A 603 -6.03 -17.74 5.28
CA ILE A 603 -6.88 -18.22 4.19
C ILE A 603 -6.82 -17.38 2.91
N CYS A 604 -5.75 -16.63 2.71
CA CYS A 604 -5.40 -16.03 1.43
C CYS A 604 -3.91 -16.18 1.15
N SER A 605 -3.53 -16.26 -0.11
CA SER A 605 -2.18 -16.67 -0.52
C SER A 605 -1.05 -15.81 0.06
N PRO A 606 -1.13 -14.46 0.16
CA PRO A 606 -0.05 -13.67 0.76
C PRO A 606 -0.06 -13.73 2.30
N ALA A 607 -1.15 -14.19 2.92
CA ALA A 607 -1.25 -14.21 4.38
C ALA A 607 -0.43 -15.33 5.02
N VAL A 608 -0.31 -16.49 4.37
CA VAL A 608 0.48 -17.60 4.92
C VAL A 608 1.94 -17.21 5.11
N PRO A 609 2.68 -16.74 4.10
CA PRO A 609 4.08 -16.33 4.29
C PRO A 609 4.22 -15.09 5.18
N GLY A 610 3.20 -14.20 5.25
CA GLY A 610 3.18 -13.07 6.17
C GLY A 610 3.10 -13.52 7.63
N ALA A 611 2.13 -14.39 7.94
CA ALA A 611 1.96 -14.96 9.27
C ALA A 611 3.15 -15.85 9.69
N ALA A 612 3.67 -16.66 8.77
CA ALA A 612 4.83 -17.49 9.03
C ALA A 612 6.08 -16.68 9.38
N GLU A 613 6.32 -15.57 8.67
CA GLU A 613 7.43 -14.68 9.00
C GLU A 613 7.24 -14.03 10.39
N ALA A 614 6.02 -13.62 10.75
CA ALA A 614 5.72 -13.07 12.08
C ALA A 614 5.95 -14.11 13.20
N VAL A 615 5.46 -15.33 13.04
CA VAL A 615 5.68 -16.42 14.01
C VAL A 615 7.16 -16.73 14.16
N LYS A 616 7.89 -16.83 13.06
CA LYS A 616 9.35 -17.05 13.06
C LYS A 616 10.09 -15.96 13.84
N GLN A 617 9.76 -14.69 13.58
CA GLN A 617 10.41 -13.54 14.24
C GLN A 617 10.04 -13.42 15.73
N SER A 618 8.82 -13.80 16.10
CA SER A 618 8.37 -13.78 17.50
C SER A 618 9.09 -14.78 18.40
N GLY A 619 9.73 -15.80 17.82
CA GLY A 619 10.34 -16.90 18.55
C GLY A 619 9.32 -17.87 19.19
N ARG A 620 8.02 -17.72 18.94
CA ARG A 620 6.91 -18.55 19.44
C ARG A 620 6.89 -19.91 18.71
N LYS A 621 7.78 -20.83 19.11
CA LYS A 621 7.85 -22.19 18.54
C LYS A 621 6.63 -23.05 18.86
N ASP A 622 5.80 -22.63 19.78
CA ASP A 622 4.55 -23.27 20.21
C ASP A 622 3.35 -22.87 19.33
N VAL A 623 3.52 -21.93 18.41
CA VAL A 623 2.50 -21.48 17.45
C VAL A 623 2.87 -21.98 16.06
N LYS A 624 1.92 -22.59 15.37
CA LYS A 624 2.04 -23.03 13.98
C LYS A 624 1.28 -22.11 13.04
N VAL A 625 1.65 -22.13 11.77
CA VAL A 625 0.91 -21.48 10.70
C VAL A 625 0.45 -22.56 9.72
N MET A 626 -0.73 -22.41 9.18
CA MET A 626 -1.23 -23.20 8.06
C MET A 626 -2.26 -22.39 7.27
N GLY A 627 -2.66 -22.84 6.09
CA GLY A 627 -3.71 -22.16 5.36
C GLY A 627 -3.64 -22.31 3.83
N LEU A 628 -4.21 -21.36 3.11
CA LEU A 628 -4.22 -21.35 1.65
C LEU A 628 -3.01 -20.56 1.12
N GLY A 629 -2.09 -21.24 0.45
CA GLY A 629 -0.87 -20.61 -0.03
C GLY A 629 -0.21 -21.34 -1.18
N LEU A 630 0.55 -20.59 -1.99
CA LEU A 630 1.34 -21.14 -3.10
C LEU A 630 2.55 -21.92 -2.58
N PRO A 631 2.89 -23.07 -3.17
CA PRO A 631 4.07 -23.82 -2.79
C PRO A 631 5.35 -22.97 -2.78
N ASN A 632 5.62 -22.22 -3.85
CA ASN A 632 6.85 -21.44 -3.99
C ASN A 632 7.04 -20.38 -2.89
N ASP A 633 5.97 -19.77 -2.42
CA ASP A 633 6.02 -18.76 -1.36
C ASP A 633 6.26 -19.38 0.02
N ASN A 634 5.95 -20.68 0.18
CA ASN A 634 5.86 -21.33 1.48
C ASN A 634 6.86 -22.48 1.72
N LYS A 635 7.53 -23.03 0.68
CA LYS A 635 8.54 -24.10 0.80
C LYS A 635 9.48 -23.90 1.99
N ARG A 636 10.05 -22.69 2.10
CA ARG A 636 10.97 -22.34 3.17
C ARG A 636 10.37 -22.52 4.57
N TYR A 637 9.15 -22.03 4.78
CA TYR A 637 8.50 -22.05 6.09
C TYR A 637 8.02 -23.46 6.47
N VAL A 638 7.65 -24.28 5.46
CA VAL A 638 7.30 -25.67 5.64
C VAL A 638 8.56 -26.49 6.04
N HIS A 639 9.68 -26.28 5.36
CA HIS A 639 10.96 -26.94 5.71
C HIS A 639 11.50 -26.51 7.07
N GLU A 640 11.33 -25.24 7.45
CA GLU A 640 11.70 -24.71 8.77
C GLU A 640 10.72 -25.17 9.88
N GLY A 641 9.58 -25.77 9.53
CA GLY A 641 8.57 -26.26 10.48
C GLY A 641 7.77 -25.16 11.18
N VAL A 642 7.78 -23.95 10.64
CA VAL A 642 6.93 -22.82 11.08
C VAL A 642 5.52 -23.01 10.53
N THR A 643 5.43 -23.33 9.23
CA THR A 643 4.18 -23.72 8.56
C THR A 643 4.10 -25.26 8.59
N ASP A 644 2.98 -25.80 9.05
CA ASP A 644 2.79 -27.26 9.15
C ASP A 644 2.50 -27.82 7.76
N ASP A 645 1.44 -27.33 7.15
CA ASP A 645 1.06 -27.62 5.78
C ASP A 645 0.36 -26.40 5.14
N ILE A 646 0.19 -26.44 3.83
CA ILE A 646 -0.65 -25.52 3.08
C ILE A 646 -1.63 -26.28 2.21
N VAL A 647 -2.80 -25.70 2.00
CA VAL A 647 -3.86 -26.26 1.16
C VAL A 647 -4.00 -25.37 -0.06
N LEU A 648 -4.09 -25.95 -1.25
CA LEU A 648 -4.40 -25.24 -2.47
C LEU A 648 -4.87 -26.22 -3.55
N TRP A 649 -5.07 -25.73 -4.74
CA TRP A 649 -5.30 -26.44 -6.01
C TRP A 649 -4.28 -25.96 -7.03
N ASN A 650 -4.24 -26.57 -8.21
CA ASN A 650 -3.39 -26.07 -9.27
C ASN A 650 -3.97 -24.79 -9.86
N THR A 651 -3.38 -23.66 -9.53
CA THR A 651 -3.85 -22.33 -9.96
C THR A 651 -3.59 -22.06 -11.44
N VAL A 652 -2.57 -22.69 -12.02
CA VAL A 652 -2.30 -22.64 -13.47
C VAL A 652 -3.44 -23.31 -14.22
N ASP A 653 -3.86 -24.51 -13.78
CA ASP A 653 -4.97 -25.23 -14.38
C ASP A 653 -6.31 -24.48 -14.23
N LEU A 654 -6.52 -23.75 -13.13
CA LEU A 654 -7.70 -22.89 -12.95
C LEU A 654 -7.76 -21.81 -14.03
N GLY A 655 -6.66 -21.13 -14.30
CA GLY A 655 -6.57 -20.12 -15.35
C GLY A 655 -6.77 -20.72 -16.74
N TYR A 656 -6.16 -21.86 -17.01
CA TYR A 656 -6.28 -22.60 -18.26
C TYR A 656 -7.76 -23.00 -18.52
N LEU A 657 -8.37 -23.65 -17.54
CA LEU A 657 -9.77 -24.10 -17.62
C LEU A 657 -10.75 -22.95 -17.81
N THR A 658 -10.49 -21.79 -17.19
CA THR A 658 -11.33 -20.60 -17.33
C THR A 658 -11.37 -20.09 -18.78
N VAL A 659 -10.21 -20.00 -19.44
CA VAL A 659 -10.15 -19.55 -20.85
C VAL A 659 -10.73 -20.60 -21.78
N LEU A 660 -10.51 -21.89 -21.53
CA LEU A 660 -11.10 -22.98 -22.29
C LEU A 660 -12.62 -22.97 -22.20
N ALA A 661 -13.18 -22.82 -20.99
CA ALA A 661 -14.62 -22.69 -20.77
C ALA A 661 -15.21 -21.43 -21.44
N ALA A 662 -14.44 -20.33 -21.46
CA ALA A 662 -14.82 -19.10 -22.13
C ALA A 662 -14.90 -19.26 -23.65
N ASP A 663 -13.93 -19.94 -24.27
CA ASP A 663 -13.94 -20.26 -25.70
C ASP A 663 -15.11 -21.19 -26.04
N ASP A 664 -15.28 -22.28 -25.29
CA ASP A 664 -16.38 -23.24 -25.50
C ASP A 664 -17.77 -22.58 -25.35
N LEU A 665 -17.90 -21.64 -24.40
CA LEU A 665 -19.13 -20.85 -24.24
C LEU A 665 -19.37 -19.89 -25.44
N ALA A 666 -18.33 -19.23 -25.92
CA ALA A 666 -18.41 -18.31 -27.05
C ALA A 666 -18.69 -19.05 -28.37
N THR A 667 -18.10 -20.22 -28.54
CA THR A 667 -18.30 -21.08 -29.75
C THR A 667 -19.58 -21.90 -29.68
N GLY A 668 -20.28 -21.95 -28.55
CA GLY A 668 -21.52 -22.73 -28.33
C GLY A 668 -21.27 -24.21 -28.06
N LYS A 669 -20.05 -24.66 -27.87
CA LYS A 669 -19.72 -26.02 -27.41
C LYS A 669 -20.16 -26.26 -25.98
N LEU A 670 -20.00 -25.24 -25.11
CA LEU A 670 -20.54 -25.26 -23.75
C LEU A 670 -21.89 -24.55 -23.71
N ALA A 671 -22.92 -25.27 -23.30
CA ALA A 671 -24.30 -24.77 -23.23
C ALA A 671 -24.93 -25.04 -21.86
N PRO A 672 -25.95 -24.27 -21.45
CA PRO A 672 -26.72 -24.53 -20.24
C PRO A 672 -27.21 -25.97 -20.16
N GLY A 673 -27.05 -26.64 -19.02
CA GLY A 673 -27.41 -28.04 -18.81
C GLY A 673 -26.34 -29.06 -19.19
N ALA A 674 -25.15 -28.62 -19.63
CA ALA A 674 -23.99 -29.50 -19.77
C ALA A 674 -23.60 -30.11 -18.40
N THR A 675 -23.27 -31.39 -18.40
CA THR A 675 -22.84 -32.13 -17.16
C THR A 675 -21.35 -32.40 -17.13
N SER A 676 -20.65 -32.13 -18.23
CA SER A 676 -19.18 -32.23 -18.31
C SER A 676 -18.68 -31.46 -19.51
N MET A 677 -17.38 -31.09 -19.50
CA MET A 677 -16.66 -30.53 -20.62
C MET A 677 -15.28 -31.19 -20.73
N ASP A 678 -14.64 -31.02 -21.88
CA ASP A 678 -13.23 -31.41 -22.06
C ASP A 678 -12.34 -30.31 -21.44
N GLY A 679 -11.50 -30.67 -20.48
CA GLY A 679 -10.56 -29.77 -19.85
C GLY A 679 -9.16 -29.72 -20.51
N GLY A 680 -9.04 -30.26 -21.73
CA GLY A 680 -7.74 -30.37 -22.43
C GLY A 680 -6.77 -31.28 -21.68
N HIS A 681 -5.59 -30.77 -21.31
CA HIS A 681 -4.59 -31.55 -20.55
C HIS A 681 -5.05 -31.94 -19.14
N ILE A 682 -6.04 -31.24 -18.58
CA ILE A 682 -6.62 -31.54 -17.27
C ILE A 682 -7.53 -32.79 -17.33
N GLY A 683 -8.03 -33.11 -18.52
CA GLY A 683 -8.94 -34.24 -18.76
C GLY A 683 -10.42 -33.85 -18.68
N LYS A 684 -11.27 -34.82 -18.40
CA LYS A 684 -12.71 -34.58 -18.33
C LYS A 684 -13.08 -33.86 -17.03
N ILE A 685 -13.76 -32.72 -17.16
CA ILE A 685 -14.21 -31.87 -16.06
C ILE A 685 -15.71 -32.04 -15.83
N GLU A 686 -16.11 -32.21 -14.57
CA GLU A 686 -17.52 -32.29 -14.18
C GLU A 686 -18.15 -30.90 -14.06
N ILE A 687 -19.43 -30.82 -14.45
CA ILE A 687 -20.26 -29.62 -14.29
C ILE A 687 -21.45 -29.96 -13.41
N GLN A 688 -21.60 -29.25 -12.31
CA GLN A 688 -22.71 -29.36 -11.38
C GLN A 688 -23.62 -28.13 -11.51
N GLY A 689 -24.75 -28.26 -12.25
CA GLY A 689 -25.58 -27.12 -12.56
C GLY A 689 -24.92 -26.15 -13.54
N SER A 690 -24.42 -25.04 -13.06
CA SER A 690 -23.60 -24.06 -13.81
C SER A 690 -22.16 -23.93 -13.28
N ASP A 691 -21.76 -24.81 -12.38
CA ASP A 691 -20.44 -24.75 -11.73
C ASP A 691 -19.53 -25.84 -12.31
N ILE A 692 -18.44 -25.38 -12.93
CA ILE A 692 -17.37 -26.18 -13.56
C ILE A 692 -16.34 -26.45 -12.49
N LEU A 693 -16.26 -27.68 -11.96
CA LEU A 693 -15.44 -28.01 -10.82
C LEU A 693 -14.06 -28.50 -11.25
N LEU A 694 -12.99 -27.74 -10.94
CA LEU A 694 -11.62 -28.11 -11.26
C LEU A 694 -11.19 -29.39 -10.53
N GLY A 695 -11.49 -29.51 -9.23
CA GLY A 695 -11.15 -30.72 -8.49
C GLY A 695 -11.36 -30.62 -6.98
N LYS A 696 -10.51 -31.34 -6.24
CA LYS A 696 -10.47 -31.29 -4.77
C LYS A 696 -9.28 -30.46 -4.30
N PRO A 697 -9.37 -29.82 -3.11
CA PRO A 697 -8.20 -29.17 -2.53
C PRO A 697 -7.09 -30.20 -2.24
N PHE A 698 -5.85 -29.81 -2.45
CA PHE A 698 -4.67 -30.64 -2.22
C PHE A 698 -3.86 -30.06 -1.05
N THR A 699 -3.32 -30.92 -0.20
CA THR A 699 -2.46 -30.54 0.93
C THR A 699 -1.00 -30.69 0.53
N PHE A 700 -0.23 -29.62 0.65
CA PHE A 700 1.20 -29.58 0.44
C PHE A 700 1.90 -29.56 1.79
N ASP A 701 2.75 -30.54 2.00
CA ASP A 701 3.52 -30.73 3.22
C ASP A 701 5.01 -30.86 2.90
N LYS A 702 5.81 -31.15 3.90
CA LYS A 702 7.26 -31.28 3.78
C LYS A 702 7.70 -32.37 2.78
N ASP A 703 6.87 -33.39 2.58
CA ASP A 703 7.23 -34.57 1.77
C ASP A 703 6.95 -34.34 0.27
N ASN A 704 6.03 -33.42 -0.05
CA ASN A 704 5.57 -33.25 -1.43
C ASN A 704 5.75 -31.84 -1.99
N ILE A 705 5.91 -30.79 -1.17
CA ILE A 705 5.88 -29.39 -1.61
C ILE A 705 6.94 -29.05 -2.66
N ASP A 706 8.09 -29.73 -2.65
CA ASP A 706 9.19 -29.46 -3.59
C ASP A 706 8.91 -29.95 -5.02
N GLN A 707 7.87 -30.79 -5.20
CA GLN A 707 7.46 -31.30 -6.51
C GLN A 707 6.67 -30.27 -7.33
N PHE A 708 6.29 -29.14 -6.73
CA PHE A 708 5.44 -28.12 -7.34
C PHE A 708 6.20 -26.82 -7.56
N ASP A 709 5.96 -26.17 -8.70
CA ASP A 709 6.65 -24.94 -9.13
C ASP A 709 5.64 -23.87 -9.58
N PHE A 710 4.79 -23.42 -8.68
CA PHE A 710 3.83 -22.35 -8.91
C PHE A 710 3.49 -21.58 -7.62
#